data_277c208869ddda70a8e4c254ffa21081
#
_entry.id   277c208869ddda70a8e4c254ffa21081
#
_cell.length_a   1.000
_cell.length_b   1.000
_cell.length_c   1.000
_cell.angle_alpha   90.00
_cell.angle_beta   90.00
_cell.angle_gamma   90.00
#
_symmetry.space_group_name_H-M   'P 1'
#
loop_
_entity.id
_entity.type
_entity.pdbx_description
1 polymer ?
#
loop_
_entity_poly.entity_id
_entity_poly.type
_entity_poly.pdbx_seq_one_letter_code
_entity_poly.pdbx_strand_id
1 'polypeptide(L)'
;MPLTQFLQLAEIRYRSSAAGRVEATVDPGGRRLVIDAGADTMSYGARRVRLEPDYQRFRDGELYVGAERLGDLMGSPFVVDFSELTVTMADPGELPVARRLRREAARTALLRPRGTARPDLLLAEERPHWDGLVFDYTLLAPSDAPLAGSGYTGALGADAFGGSLELVASSVGRAADGVVQVAGSWTGVWRDHRWLQQLRLGDGVSTGPAVRSLRGVSVTNAPFVRPSLIGVERYQGALEPGGGWSVEAYRGGELLGFDSADVAGRFSVPVPVRYGENPVDFVAYGPLGEIREFNQTFRVAEELLPAGRLEYGISGGSCRGTRCRATGNLDLHYGVSDRWTVRGGVDRFWRDTLPDLTHAYASVVGSPSTTWTVTLDGVTAAFARAGLRYEPSIDRRVTAEYTRYADATVAPVLTPPGARSRLVLFGFWRPIRRAGFFFFDGTLDRQTSLTGTTTLARLESSTEGRAVRALPFVRLERDAPVGVPAVSRWFTGASVFVLPRPGLGPVLGPIWLRGGGEVESDGPLRLSSYSLLAARPLGSGLRVEAGVTWLRGSAGPVLSLSFTSYLSAVRSYTTVSAPAGGTVSGTQYVQGSVLWDRATGRLTTAPGPSLERSGVSGRVFLDENADGVQNAGERGLAGVRVRVGTSTAVSDSDGEFRVWDIVPFEPVTVQVDSLSLSSPLLVPAFASALLEPGPNRFRGLNIPVVQAGVVEGRVSREEGGRRVGVAGVTLQLSDRRRRAATALRFTTFSDGAFYVLGVKPGDYDLTVDAAVLDALQATAAPLRVTLAPTRNGVGLSGVEIELRPRP
;
A
#
# COMPACT_ATOMS: atom_id res chain seq x y z
N MET A 1 -0.87 -47.14 2.05
CA MET A 1 -2.06 -46.51 1.43
C MET A 1 -2.11 -46.82 -0.05
N PRO A 2 -3.28 -46.96 -0.69
CA PRO A 2 -3.38 -47.20 -2.13
C PRO A 2 -2.93 -45.97 -2.90
N LEU A 3 -1.95 -46.10 -3.78
CA LEU A 3 -1.27 -45.01 -4.46
C LEU A 3 -2.15 -44.32 -5.51
N THR A 4 -2.84 -45.11 -6.33
CA THR A 4 -3.66 -44.55 -7.40
C THR A 4 -4.87 -43.78 -6.83
N GLN A 5 -5.44 -44.27 -5.74
CA GLN A 5 -6.52 -43.58 -5.02
C GLN A 5 -6.02 -42.26 -4.41
N PHE A 6 -4.82 -42.24 -3.81
CA PHE A 6 -4.20 -41.00 -3.34
C PHE A 6 -4.00 -40.02 -4.48
N LEU A 7 -3.45 -40.45 -5.62
CA LEU A 7 -3.20 -39.58 -6.76
C LEU A 7 -4.51 -39.01 -7.34
N GLN A 8 -5.59 -39.79 -7.36
CA GLN A 8 -6.91 -39.34 -7.77
C GLN A 8 -7.48 -38.28 -6.80
N LEU A 9 -7.45 -38.54 -5.49
CA LEU A 9 -7.90 -37.59 -4.46
C LEU A 9 -7.08 -36.31 -4.47
N ALA A 10 -5.78 -36.39 -4.75
CA ALA A 10 -4.88 -35.26 -4.87
C ALA A 10 -5.00 -34.50 -6.21
N GLU A 11 -5.84 -34.98 -7.14
CA GLU A 11 -6.02 -34.46 -8.51
C GLU A 11 -4.74 -34.47 -9.33
N ILE A 12 -3.88 -35.46 -9.08
CA ILE A 12 -2.60 -35.65 -9.79
C ILE A 12 -2.82 -36.61 -10.97
N ARG A 13 -2.41 -36.19 -12.15
CA ARG A 13 -2.43 -37.09 -13.32
C ARG A 13 -1.36 -38.13 -13.20
N TYR A 14 -1.72 -39.38 -13.47
CA TYR A 14 -0.80 -40.49 -13.44
C TYR A 14 -1.06 -41.48 -14.60
N ARG A 15 -0.02 -42.28 -14.88
CA ARG A 15 -0.09 -43.45 -15.73
C ARG A 15 0.40 -44.63 -14.91
N SER A 16 -0.34 -45.72 -14.90
CA SER A 16 0.06 -46.96 -14.27
C SER A 16 0.26 -48.05 -15.33
N SER A 17 1.24 -48.91 -15.13
CA SER A 17 1.47 -50.09 -15.95
C SER A 17 1.12 -51.36 -15.17
N ALA A 18 0.79 -52.43 -15.90
CA ALA A 18 0.54 -53.74 -15.31
C ALA A 18 1.73 -54.34 -14.54
N ALA A 19 2.93 -53.81 -14.75
CA ALA A 19 4.17 -54.21 -14.05
C ALA A 19 4.40 -53.44 -12.72
N GLY A 20 3.41 -52.71 -12.19
CA GLY A 20 3.52 -52.02 -10.92
C GLY A 20 4.34 -50.72 -10.98
N ARG A 21 4.50 -50.14 -12.17
CA ARG A 21 5.13 -48.82 -12.32
C ARG A 21 4.08 -47.74 -12.46
N VAL A 22 4.17 -46.70 -11.60
CA VAL A 22 3.30 -45.55 -11.60
C VAL A 22 4.11 -44.29 -11.86
N GLU A 23 3.74 -43.53 -12.88
CA GLU A 23 4.34 -42.23 -13.21
C GLU A 23 3.28 -41.16 -13.07
N ALA A 24 3.59 -40.12 -12.31
CA ALA A 24 2.68 -38.98 -12.09
C ALA A 24 3.43 -37.65 -12.23
N THR A 25 2.72 -36.58 -12.67
CA THR A 25 3.28 -35.24 -12.75
C THR A 25 2.54 -34.36 -11.77
N VAL A 26 3.26 -33.86 -10.78
CA VAL A 26 2.71 -32.91 -9.78
C VAL A 26 3.08 -31.49 -10.21
N ASP A 27 2.12 -30.77 -10.75
CA ASP A 27 2.30 -29.37 -11.15
C ASP A 27 2.22 -28.40 -9.95
N PRO A 28 2.87 -27.19 -9.98
CA PRO A 28 3.26 -26.41 -11.16
C PRO A 28 4.73 -26.55 -11.59
N GLY A 29 5.56 -27.23 -10.85
CA GLY A 29 6.98 -27.35 -11.18
C GLY A 29 7.30 -28.47 -12.17
N GLY A 30 6.31 -29.18 -12.71
CA GLY A 30 6.53 -30.34 -13.57
C GLY A 30 7.30 -31.47 -12.85
N ARG A 31 7.32 -31.48 -11.51
CA ARG A 31 8.01 -32.51 -10.73
C ARG A 31 7.37 -33.85 -10.99
N ARG A 32 8.16 -34.81 -11.43
CA ARG A 32 7.70 -36.17 -11.68
C ARG A 32 7.82 -37.01 -10.42
N LEU A 33 6.74 -37.69 -10.07
CA LEU A 33 6.71 -38.77 -9.12
C LEU A 33 6.74 -40.06 -9.94
N VAL A 34 7.79 -40.88 -9.75
CA VAL A 34 7.88 -42.17 -10.40
C VAL A 34 8.08 -43.22 -9.29
N ILE A 35 7.22 -44.20 -9.25
CA ILE A 35 7.31 -45.34 -8.33
C ILE A 35 7.34 -46.60 -9.20
N ASP A 36 8.39 -47.37 -9.06
CA ASP A 36 8.62 -48.59 -9.82
C ASP A 36 8.84 -49.76 -8.84
N ALA A 37 7.81 -50.55 -8.69
CA ALA A 37 7.80 -51.68 -7.79
C ALA A 37 8.73 -52.81 -8.28
N GLY A 38 8.95 -52.93 -9.60
CA GLY A 38 9.85 -53.91 -10.18
C GLY A 38 11.33 -53.57 -10.04
N ALA A 39 11.64 -52.27 -9.94
CA ALA A 39 12.99 -51.74 -9.73
C ALA A 39 13.27 -51.36 -8.28
N ASP A 40 12.36 -51.58 -7.35
CA ASP A 40 12.41 -51.18 -5.93
C ASP A 40 12.85 -49.74 -5.72
N THR A 41 12.28 -48.82 -6.53
CA THR A 41 12.63 -47.40 -6.46
C THR A 41 11.43 -46.47 -6.50
N MET A 42 11.53 -45.39 -5.74
CA MET A 42 10.64 -44.25 -5.90
C MET A 42 11.42 -42.94 -6.00
N SER A 43 10.95 -42.02 -6.81
CA SER A 43 11.60 -40.74 -7.01
C SER A 43 10.56 -39.59 -7.12
N TYR A 44 10.94 -38.41 -6.61
CA TYR A 44 10.15 -37.20 -6.74
C TYR A 44 11.07 -36.01 -7.07
N GLY A 45 10.99 -35.53 -8.27
CA GLY A 45 11.94 -34.55 -8.79
C GLY A 45 13.37 -35.11 -8.78
N ALA A 46 14.29 -34.46 -8.07
CA ALA A 46 15.67 -34.89 -7.92
C ALA A 46 15.90 -35.90 -6.76
N ARG A 47 14.92 -36.08 -5.89
CA ARG A 47 15.01 -37.01 -4.76
C ARG A 47 14.71 -38.42 -5.23
N ARG A 48 15.54 -39.37 -4.81
CA ARG A 48 15.35 -40.81 -5.09
C ARG A 48 15.54 -41.60 -3.81
N VAL A 49 14.64 -42.54 -3.55
CA VAL A 49 14.66 -43.41 -2.38
C VAL A 49 14.45 -44.86 -2.86
N ARG A 50 15.07 -45.78 -2.19
CA ARG A 50 14.85 -47.21 -2.44
C ARG A 50 13.57 -47.66 -1.74
N LEU A 51 12.73 -48.40 -2.43
CA LEU A 51 11.55 -49.04 -1.85
C LEU A 51 12.00 -50.38 -1.24
N GLU A 52 11.76 -50.56 0.04
CA GLU A 52 11.96 -51.83 0.69
C GLU A 52 10.71 -52.71 0.53
N PRO A 53 10.83 -54.03 0.37
CA PRO A 53 9.68 -54.91 0.13
C PRO A 53 8.59 -54.82 1.17
N ASP A 54 8.93 -54.48 2.42
CA ASP A 54 7.96 -54.34 3.53
C ASP A 54 7.07 -53.09 3.41
N TYR A 55 7.47 -52.13 2.60
CA TYR A 55 6.75 -50.86 2.41
C TYR A 55 6.00 -50.78 1.07
N GLN A 56 5.99 -51.84 0.27
CA GLN A 56 5.24 -51.91 -0.97
C GLN A 56 4.52 -53.26 -1.11
N ARG A 57 3.29 -53.21 -1.63
CA ARG A 57 2.51 -54.38 -2.03
C ARG A 57 1.73 -54.05 -3.28
N PHE A 58 1.83 -54.90 -4.30
CA PHE A 58 0.95 -54.83 -5.47
C PHE A 58 -0.14 -55.91 -5.31
N ARG A 59 -1.40 -55.51 -5.21
CA ARG A 59 -2.52 -56.41 -5.01
C ARG A 59 -3.72 -55.90 -5.80
N ASP A 60 -4.42 -56.76 -6.52
CA ASP A 60 -5.63 -56.50 -7.27
C ASP A 60 -5.51 -55.32 -8.25
N GLY A 61 -4.30 -55.13 -8.86
CA GLY A 61 -4.03 -54.03 -9.79
C GLY A 61 -3.70 -52.74 -9.15
N GLU A 62 -3.65 -52.64 -7.82
CA GLU A 62 -3.35 -51.44 -7.06
C GLU A 62 -1.98 -51.55 -6.36
N LEU A 63 -1.18 -50.49 -6.40
CA LEU A 63 0.09 -50.41 -5.70
C LEU A 63 -0.13 -49.74 -4.34
N TYR A 64 0.15 -50.45 -3.27
CA TYR A 64 0.13 -49.95 -1.91
C TYR A 64 1.53 -49.52 -1.49
N VAL A 65 1.65 -48.29 -1.00
CA VAL A 65 2.94 -47.70 -0.57
C VAL A 65 2.82 -47.23 0.88
N GLY A 66 3.91 -47.32 1.65
CA GLY A 66 3.99 -46.77 2.99
C GLY A 66 3.75 -45.26 2.98
N ALA A 67 2.76 -44.78 3.73
CA ALA A 67 2.39 -43.37 3.75
C ALA A 67 3.54 -42.50 4.25
N GLU A 68 4.23 -42.94 5.29
CA GLU A 68 5.39 -42.25 5.87
C GLU A 68 6.52 -42.04 4.83
N ARG A 69 6.88 -43.12 4.11
CA ARG A 69 7.92 -43.04 3.07
C ARG A 69 7.58 -42.14 1.90
N LEU A 70 6.32 -42.16 1.49
CA LEU A 70 5.85 -41.23 0.45
C LEU A 70 5.88 -39.80 0.93
N GLY A 71 5.50 -39.56 2.20
CA GLY A 71 5.56 -38.23 2.83
C GLY A 71 6.99 -37.68 2.90
N ASP A 72 7.95 -38.50 3.33
CA ASP A 72 9.36 -38.12 3.37
C ASP A 72 9.90 -37.78 1.98
N LEU A 73 9.52 -38.57 0.97
CA LEU A 73 9.93 -38.33 -0.41
C LEU A 73 9.34 -37.01 -0.95
N MET A 74 8.09 -36.76 -0.68
CA MET A 74 7.39 -35.53 -1.12
C MET A 74 7.76 -34.29 -0.29
N GLY A 75 8.38 -34.50 0.88
CA GLY A 75 8.76 -33.42 1.81
C GLY A 75 7.59 -32.88 2.65
N SER A 76 6.53 -33.68 2.78
CA SER A 76 5.39 -33.39 3.64
C SER A 76 4.92 -34.68 4.31
N PRO A 77 5.10 -34.82 5.63
CA PRO A 77 4.79 -36.05 6.34
C PRO A 77 3.28 -36.34 6.33
N PHE A 78 2.96 -37.63 6.24
CA PHE A 78 1.61 -38.12 6.47
C PHE A 78 1.42 -38.51 7.93
N VAL A 79 0.33 -38.10 8.51
CA VAL A 79 -0.13 -38.52 9.84
C VAL A 79 -1.22 -39.60 9.63
N VAL A 80 -0.99 -40.77 10.19
CA VAL A 80 -1.94 -41.88 10.13
C VAL A 80 -2.66 -41.97 11.47
N ASP A 81 -3.96 -41.79 11.47
CA ASP A 81 -4.81 -42.01 12.64
C ASP A 81 -5.53 -43.36 12.50
N PHE A 82 -5.10 -44.32 13.29
CA PHE A 82 -5.65 -45.68 13.26
C PHE A 82 -7.03 -45.77 13.95
N SER A 83 -7.39 -44.78 14.79
CA SER A 83 -8.69 -44.75 15.47
C SER A 83 -9.79 -44.30 14.52
N GLU A 84 -9.49 -43.33 13.68
CA GLU A 84 -10.40 -42.77 12.66
C GLU A 84 -10.20 -43.39 11.27
N LEU A 85 -9.20 -44.27 11.10
CA LEU A 85 -8.77 -44.88 9.82
C LEU A 85 -8.48 -43.83 8.75
N THR A 86 -7.91 -42.70 9.15
CA THR A 86 -7.59 -41.59 8.26
C THR A 86 -6.09 -41.44 8.04
N VAL A 87 -5.73 -40.96 6.85
CA VAL A 87 -4.38 -40.56 6.49
C VAL A 87 -4.40 -39.08 6.08
N THR A 88 -3.76 -38.24 6.87
CA THR A 88 -3.75 -36.79 6.66
C THR A 88 -2.35 -36.33 6.28
N MET A 89 -2.23 -35.51 5.24
CA MET A 89 -0.95 -34.89 4.85
C MET A 89 -0.76 -33.59 5.64
N ALA A 90 0.35 -33.44 6.34
CA ALA A 90 0.60 -32.32 7.23
C ALA A 90 0.68 -30.98 6.47
N ASP A 91 1.31 -30.93 5.30
CA ASP A 91 1.32 -29.78 4.42
C ASP A 91 0.95 -30.14 2.98
N PRO A 92 -0.35 -30.11 2.63
CA PRO A 92 -0.80 -30.41 1.28
C PRO A 92 -0.59 -29.26 0.29
N GLY A 93 0.13 -28.19 0.68
CA GLY A 93 0.20 -26.92 -0.04
C GLY A 93 0.60 -26.98 -1.51
N GLU A 94 1.40 -27.99 -1.90
CA GLU A 94 1.85 -28.18 -3.28
C GLU A 94 0.88 -29.05 -4.14
N LEU A 95 -0.09 -29.69 -3.52
CA LEU A 95 -1.01 -30.56 -4.25
C LEU A 95 -2.05 -29.78 -5.08
N PRO A 96 -2.40 -30.26 -6.29
CA PRO A 96 -3.42 -29.62 -7.14
C PRO A 96 -4.75 -29.40 -6.43
N VAL A 97 -5.24 -30.39 -5.69
CA VAL A 97 -6.50 -30.29 -4.92
C VAL A 97 -6.44 -29.19 -3.86
N ALA A 98 -5.35 -29.09 -3.11
CA ALA A 98 -5.21 -28.05 -2.08
C ALA A 98 -5.15 -26.65 -2.68
N ARG A 99 -4.51 -26.50 -3.83
CA ARG A 99 -4.50 -25.24 -4.59
C ARG A 99 -5.87 -24.89 -5.14
N ARG A 100 -6.62 -25.87 -5.67
CA ARG A 100 -7.99 -25.66 -6.13
C ARG A 100 -8.88 -25.19 -4.97
N LEU A 101 -8.86 -25.90 -3.84
CA LEU A 101 -9.66 -25.52 -2.67
C LEU A 101 -9.32 -24.11 -2.14
N ARG A 102 -8.04 -23.73 -2.11
CA ARG A 102 -7.63 -22.35 -1.74
C ARG A 102 -8.14 -21.31 -2.73
N ARG A 103 -8.10 -21.58 -4.03
CA ARG A 103 -8.65 -20.70 -5.06
C ARG A 103 -10.17 -20.56 -4.92
N GLU A 104 -10.89 -21.66 -4.72
CA GLU A 104 -12.33 -21.63 -4.50
C GLU A 104 -12.71 -20.86 -3.24
N ALA A 105 -11.94 -21.01 -2.16
CA ALA A 105 -12.12 -20.22 -0.95
C ALA A 105 -11.88 -18.73 -1.20
N ALA A 106 -10.81 -18.37 -1.94
CA ALA A 106 -10.50 -16.97 -2.32
C ALA A 106 -11.59 -16.38 -3.23
N ARG A 107 -12.09 -17.14 -4.21
CA ARG A 107 -13.22 -16.73 -5.07
C ARG A 107 -14.49 -16.53 -4.26
N THR A 108 -14.80 -17.44 -3.36
CA THR A 108 -15.96 -17.33 -2.46
C THR A 108 -15.85 -16.12 -1.55
N ALA A 109 -14.64 -15.84 -1.05
CA ALA A 109 -14.37 -14.63 -0.26
C ALA A 109 -14.54 -13.35 -1.08
N LEU A 110 -14.14 -13.35 -2.36
CA LEU A 110 -14.32 -12.21 -3.27
C LEU A 110 -15.81 -11.99 -3.62
N LEU A 111 -16.57 -13.07 -3.81
CA LEU A 111 -17.99 -13.02 -4.14
C LEU A 111 -18.87 -12.72 -2.92
N ARG A 112 -18.39 -13.00 -1.73
CA ARG A 112 -19.09 -12.51 -0.53
C ARG A 112 -19.24 -11.02 -0.69
N PRO A 113 -20.49 -10.48 -0.61
CA PRO A 113 -20.65 -9.05 -0.60
C PRO A 113 -19.63 -8.52 0.41
N ARG A 114 -18.72 -7.69 -0.04
CA ARG A 114 -17.97 -6.82 0.86
C ARG A 114 -18.98 -5.81 1.45
N GLY A 115 -20.02 -6.33 2.08
CA GLY A 115 -20.66 -5.62 3.14
C GLY A 115 -19.48 -5.36 4.06
N THR A 116 -19.07 -4.11 4.13
CA THR A 116 -18.24 -3.63 5.21
C THR A 116 -18.86 -4.25 6.45
N ALA A 117 -18.20 -5.27 7.01
CA ALA A 117 -18.66 -5.84 8.28
C ALA A 117 -18.84 -4.60 9.12
N ARG A 118 -20.10 -4.30 9.48
CA ARG A 118 -20.38 -3.09 10.25
C ARG A 118 -19.46 -3.17 11.43
N PRO A 119 -18.62 -2.17 11.66
CA PRO A 119 -17.73 -2.20 12.80
C PRO A 119 -18.59 -2.38 14.05
N ASP A 120 -18.13 -3.19 14.97
CA ASP A 120 -18.86 -3.40 16.23
C ASP A 120 -19.02 -2.11 17.03
N LEU A 121 -18.04 -1.21 16.86
CA LEU A 121 -18.01 0.11 17.47
C LEU A 121 -17.80 1.17 16.40
N LEU A 122 -18.74 2.09 16.26
CA LEU A 122 -18.60 3.29 15.44
C LEU A 122 -18.42 4.48 16.38
N LEU A 123 -17.25 5.09 16.33
CA LEU A 123 -16.97 6.31 17.07
C LEU A 123 -17.39 7.51 16.22
N ALA A 124 -18.24 8.37 16.81
CA ALA A 124 -18.66 9.59 16.16
C ALA A 124 -17.47 10.51 15.86
N GLU A 125 -17.60 11.30 14.79
CA GLU A 125 -16.66 12.38 14.49
C GLU A 125 -16.62 13.36 15.66
N GLU A 126 -15.42 13.75 16.08
CA GLU A 126 -15.23 14.77 17.11
C GLU A 126 -14.67 16.03 16.45
N ARG A 127 -15.32 17.15 16.73
CA ARG A 127 -14.87 18.49 16.37
C ARG A 127 -14.60 19.32 17.62
N PRO A 128 -13.45 19.11 18.26
CA PRO A 128 -13.10 19.87 19.48
C PRO A 128 -12.86 21.34 19.12
N HIS A 129 -13.09 22.25 20.08
CA HIS A 129 -12.70 23.64 19.92
C HIS A 129 -11.18 23.78 19.82
N TRP A 130 -10.46 22.94 20.57
CA TRP A 130 -9.02 22.85 20.54
C TRP A 130 -8.57 21.50 21.08
N ASP A 131 -7.71 20.81 20.31
CA ASP A 131 -7.06 19.55 20.75
C ASP A 131 -5.76 19.33 19.99
N GLY A 132 -4.87 18.51 20.59
CA GLY A 132 -3.59 18.14 20.00
C GLY A 132 -2.57 19.28 19.94
N LEU A 133 -1.36 18.92 19.75
CA LEU A 133 -0.24 19.81 19.46
C LEU A 133 0.86 19.01 18.76
N VAL A 134 1.26 19.49 17.61
CA VAL A 134 2.39 18.98 16.83
C VAL A 134 3.35 20.13 16.60
N PHE A 135 4.62 19.93 16.90
CA PHE A 135 5.67 20.90 16.61
C PHE A 135 6.74 20.26 15.75
N ASP A 136 6.82 20.65 14.50
CA ASP A 136 7.89 20.28 13.58
C ASP A 136 8.98 21.32 13.58
N TYR A 137 10.22 20.89 13.64
CA TYR A 137 11.37 21.77 13.56
C TYR A 137 12.39 21.30 12.54
N THR A 138 13.02 22.27 11.90
CA THR A 138 14.15 22.07 10.99
C THR A 138 15.20 23.11 11.31
N LEU A 139 16.44 22.66 11.48
CA LEU A 139 17.60 23.53 11.73
C LEU A 139 18.60 23.30 10.60
N LEU A 140 19.14 24.39 10.08
CA LEU A 140 20.16 24.41 9.04
C LEU A 140 21.34 25.30 9.54
N ALA A 141 22.51 24.72 9.66
CA ALA A 141 23.70 25.43 10.10
C ALA A 141 24.86 25.22 9.10
N PRO A 142 25.12 26.17 8.19
CA PRO A 142 26.32 26.16 7.35
C PRO A 142 27.54 26.56 8.17
N SER A 143 28.69 25.93 7.90
CA SER A 143 29.93 26.17 8.66
C SER A 143 30.69 27.44 8.26
N ASP A 144 30.45 27.93 7.05
CA ASP A 144 31.12 29.07 6.43
C ASP A 144 30.41 30.40 6.67
N ALA A 145 29.26 30.35 7.31
CA ALA A 145 28.47 31.52 7.68
C ALA A 145 28.52 31.71 9.19
N PRO A 146 28.62 32.97 9.67
CA PRO A 146 28.37 33.27 11.08
C PRO A 146 27.00 32.74 11.49
N LEU A 147 26.71 32.64 12.80
CA LEU A 147 25.39 32.23 13.32
C LEU A 147 24.22 32.93 12.62
N ALA A 148 24.42 34.13 12.09
CA ALA A 148 23.49 34.84 11.22
C ALA A 148 23.16 34.13 9.88
N GLY A 149 23.99 33.19 9.43
CA GLY A 149 23.71 32.34 8.24
C GLY A 149 22.92 31.09 8.54
N SER A 150 22.68 30.74 9.79
CA SER A 150 21.89 29.60 10.20
C SER A 150 20.41 29.85 9.92
N GLY A 151 19.75 28.83 9.40
CA GLY A 151 18.31 28.86 9.12
C GLY A 151 17.54 27.97 10.06
N TYR A 152 16.33 28.36 10.39
CA TYR A 152 15.39 27.51 11.10
C TYR A 152 14.00 27.59 10.48
N THR A 153 13.25 26.52 10.60
CA THR A 153 11.82 26.47 10.38
C THR A 153 11.19 25.80 11.57
N GLY A 154 10.23 26.45 12.19
CA GLY A 154 9.37 25.91 13.22
C GLY A 154 7.95 25.92 12.69
N ALA A 155 7.24 24.82 12.82
CA ALA A 155 5.86 24.71 12.40
C ALA A 155 5.01 24.06 13.50
N LEU A 156 3.93 24.73 13.88
CA LEU A 156 3.02 24.33 14.95
C LEU A 156 1.67 23.96 14.33
N GLY A 157 1.14 22.77 14.69
CA GLY A 157 -0.17 22.30 14.27
C GLY A 157 -1.05 21.89 15.43
N ALA A 158 -2.35 22.14 15.30
CA ALA A 158 -3.37 21.73 16.25
C ALA A 158 -4.69 21.43 15.52
N ASP A 159 -5.58 20.66 16.14
CA ASP A 159 -6.99 20.59 15.74
C ASP A 159 -7.75 21.75 16.39
N ALA A 160 -8.24 22.69 15.60
CA ALA A 160 -9.03 23.80 16.05
C ALA A 160 -10.40 23.80 15.35
N PHE A 161 -11.49 23.74 16.08
CA PHE A 161 -12.87 23.66 15.57
C PHE A 161 -13.08 22.49 14.56
N GLY A 162 -12.37 21.38 14.77
CA GLY A 162 -12.41 20.23 13.89
C GLY A 162 -11.70 20.44 12.55
N GLY A 163 -10.76 21.35 12.48
CA GLY A 163 -9.92 21.65 11.32
C GLY A 163 -8.44 21.76 11.67
N SER A 164 -7.57 21.60 10.69
CA SER A 164 -6.12 21.74 10.84
C SER A 164 -5.74 23.22 10.94
N LEU A 165 -5.30 23.67 12.12
CA LEU A 165 -4.65 24.96 12.30
C LEU A 165 -3.14 24.76 12.19
N GLU A 166 -2.48 25.58 11.37
CA GLU A 166 -1.04 25.53 11.16
C GLU A 166 -0.43 26.92 11.22
N LEU A 167 0.68 27.01 11.94
CA LEU A 167 1.50 28.23 12.04
C LEU A 167 2.94 27.87 11.73
N VAL A 168 3.53 28.50 10.74
CA VAL A 168 4.92 28.27 10.31
C VAL A 168 5.72 29.54 10.45
N ALA A 169 6.86 29.44 11.09
CA ALA A 169 7.87 30.51 11.17
C ALA A 169 9.18 30.01 10.56
N SER A 170 9.74 30.74 9.63
CA SER A 170 10.97 30.36 8.92
C SER A 170 11.90 31.54 8.74
N SER A 171 13.20 31.33 9.01
CA SER A 171 14.29 32.27 8.70
C SER A 171 15.13 31.80 7.50
N VAL A 172 14.81 30.67 6.89
CA VAL A 172 15.59 30.09 5.78
C VAL A 172 15.49 30.99 4.54
N GLY A 173 16.66 31.36 3.99
CA GLY A 173 16.79 32.11 2.74
C GLY A 173 17.00 33.63 2.88
N ARG A 174 16.92 34.18 4.10
CA ARG A 174 17.16 35.61 4.37
C ARG A 174 17.84 35.88 5.74
N ALA A 175 18.66 34.94 6.17
CA ALA A 175 19.32 35.07 7.49
C ALA A 175 20.15 36.34 7.67
N ALA A 176 20.63 36.94 6.58
CA ALA A 176 21.38 38.19 6.62
C ALA A 176 20.54 39.43 7.04
N ASP A 177 19.21 39.37 6.80
CA ASP A 177 18.32 40.51 7.05
C ASP A 177 17.48 40.36 8.34
N GLY A 178 17.61 39.23 9.05
CA GLY A 178 16.89 38.95 10.31
C GLY A 178 15.35 38.82 10.14
N VAL A 179 14.84 38.71 8.92
CA VAL A 179 13.40 38.69 8.65
C VAL A 179 12.85 37.28 8.76
N VAL A 180 12.03 37.05 9.78
CA VAL A 180 11.28 35.83 9.95
C VAL A 180 10.01 35.87 9.08
N GLN A 181 9.85 34.88 8.23
CA GLN A 181 8.60 34.71 7.48
C GLN A 181 7.60 33.92 8.32
N VAL A 182 6.41 34.50 8.55
CA VAL A 182 5.34 33.81 9.28
C VAL A 182 4.20 33.52 8.32
N ALA A 183 3.77 32.30 8.29
CA ALA A 183 2.60 31.82 7.56
C ALA A 183 1.62 31.14 8.53
N GLY A 184 0.33 31.31 8.30
CA GLY A 184 -0.69 30.64 9.10
C GLY A 184 -1.89 30.28 8.26
N SER A 185 -2.44 29.10 8.46
CA SER A 185 -3.65 28.63 7.78
C SER A 185 -4.50 27.77 8.69
N TRP A 186 -5.79 27.78 8.41
CA TRP A 186 -6.76 26.86 8.97
C TRP A 186 -7.47 26.13 7.82
N THR A 187 -7.60 24.82 7.90
CA THR A 187 -8.25 23.98 6.89
C THR A 187 -9.32 23.13 7.55
N GLY A 188 -10.59 23.42 7.25
CA GLY A 188 -11.74 22.59 7.64
C GLY A 188 -12.14 21.63 6.54
N VAL A 189 -12.52 20.40 6.91
CA VAL A 189 -12.95 19.35 5.99
C VAL A 189 -14.31 18.80 6.41
N TRP A 190 -15.22 18.61 5.44
CA TRP A 190 -16.59 18.07 5.61
C TRP A 190 -16.86 17.05 4.51
N ARG A 191 -16.47 15.81 4.73
CA ARG A 191 -16.50 14.73 3.72
C ARG A 191 -17.86 14.46 3.10
N ASP A 192 -18.89 14.49 3.92
CA ASP A 192 -20.26 14.14 3.48
C ASP A 192 -21.00 15.30 2.84
N HIS A 193 -20.37 16.49 2.79
CA HIS A 193 -21.02 17.66 2.22
C HIS A 193 -20.78 17.77 0.71
N ARG A 194 -21.84 17.67 -0.08
CA ARG A 194 -21.76 17.61 -1.54
C ARG A 194 -21.08 18.82 -2.19
N TRP A 195 -21.32 20.00 -1.65
CA TRP A 195 -20.92 21.27 -2.27
C TRP A 195 -19.70 21.92 -1.59
N LEU A 196 -19.40 21.56 -0.36
CA LEU A 196 -18.29 22.14 0.40
C LEU A 196 -17.57 21.03 1.15
N GLN A 197 -16.50 20.53 0.57
CA GLN A 197 -15.70 19.51 1.25
C GLN A 197 -14.49 20.10 1.96
N GLN A 198 -13.95 21.21 1.45
CA GLN A 198 -12.81 21.87 2.09
C GLN A 198 -12.98 23.38 2.07
N LEU A 199 -12.64 24.00 3.18
CA LEU A 199 -12.49 25.45 3.34
C LEU A 199 -11.12 25.73 3.95
N ARG A 200 -10.31 26.54 3.30
CA ARG A 200 -9.03 27.01 3.82
C ARG A 200 -9.06 28.52 4.01
N LEU A 201 -8.64 28.95 5.18
CA LEU A 201 -8.49 30.36 5.58
C LEU A 201 -7.01 30.63 5.88
N GLY A 202 -6.49 31.78 5.45
CA GLY A 202 -5.11 32.20 5.70
C GLY A 202 -4.19 31.91 4.51
N ASP A 203 -2.98 31.44 4.80
CA ASP A 203 -1.97 31.22 3.78
C ASP A 203 -2.23 29.93 2.99
N GLY A 204 -2.13 29.98 1.68
CA GLY A 204 -2.37 28.87 0.79
C GLY A 204 -1.80 29.10 -0.60
N VAL A 205 -2.18 28.21 -1.53
CA VAL A 205 -1.81 28.31 -2.94
C VAL A 205 -3.06 28.36 -3.80
N SER A 206 -3.01 29.08 -4.91
CA SER A 206 -4.07 29.07 -5.91
C SER A 206 -4.10 27.75 -6.67
N THR A 207 -5.28 27.34 -7.15
CA THR A 207 -5.48 26.09 -7.89
C THR A 207 -5.32 26.24 -9.41
N GLY A 208 -5.14 27.44 -9.92
CA GLY A 208 -4.97 27.73 -11.34
C GLY A 208 -3.63 27.30 -11.93
N PRO A 209 -3.44 27.40 -13.25
CA PRO A 209 -2.19 27.05 -13.92
C PRO A 209 -1.01 27.91 -13.48
N ALA A 210 -1.25 29.14 -13.00
CA ALA A 210 -0.26 29.99 -12.36
C ALA A 210 -0.31 29.81 -10.83
N VAL A 211 0.23 28.69 -10.33
CA VAL A 211 0.30 28.42 -8.89
C VAL A 211 0.97 29.59 -8.15
N ARG A 212 0.30 30.16 -7.17
CA ARG A 212 0.78 31.29 -6.38
C ARG A 212 0.45 31.17 -4.91
N SER A 213 1.37 31.58 -4.08
CA SER A 213 1.11 31.74 -2.65
C SER A 213 0.20 32.96 -2.42
N LEU A 214 -0.90 32.74 -1.72
CA LEU A 214 -1.87 33.77 -1.37
C LEU A 214 -2.20 33.72 0.12
N ARG A 215 -2.67 34.83 0.66
CA ARG A 215 -3.29 34.91 1.98
C ARG A 215 -4.76 35.35 1.77
N GLY A 216 -5.68 34.44 2.05
CA GLY A 216 -7.10 34.67 1.77
C GLY A 216 -7.96 33.45 2.08
N VAL A 217 -8.85 33.14 1.15
CA VAL A 217 -9.84 32.06 1.29
C VAL A 217 -9.76 31.14 0.08
N SER A 218 -9.87 29.85 0.33
CA SER A 218 -10.03 28.83 -0.72
C SER A 218 -11.17 27.88 -0.34
N VAL A 219 -12.04 27.59 -1.31
CA VAL A 219 -13.23 26.73 -1.14
C VAL A 219 -13.24 25.71 -2.28
N THR A 220 -13.51 24.46 -1.95
CA THR A 220 -13.64 23.39 -2.96
C THR A 220 -14.59 22.29 -2.50
N ASN A 221 -15.22 21.61 -3.46
CA ASN A 221 -15.93 20.36 -3.24
C ASN A 221 -15.08 19.13 -3.64
N ALA A 222 -13.81 19.31 -3.97
CA ALA A 222 -12.90 18.18 -4.16
C ALA A 222 -12.66 17.44 -2.83
N PRO A 223 -12.59 16.12 -2.81
CA PRO A 223 -12.30 15.37 -1.59
C PRO A 223 -10.91 15.69 -1.07
N PHE A 224 -10.75 15.68 0.26
CA PHE A 224 -9.46 15.92 0.91
C PHE A 224 -8.44 14.83 0.51
N VAL A 225 -8.90 13.58 0.50
CA VAL A 225 -8.14 12.46 -0.07
C VAL A 225 -8.92 11.91 -1.25
N ARG A 226 -8.30 11.84 -2.41
CA ARG A 226 -8.94 11.24 -3.58
C ARG A 226 -9.17 9.74 -3.33
N PRO A 227 -10.35 9.20 -3.65
CA PRO A 227 -10.62 7.77 -3.54
C PRO A 227 -9.54 6.98 -4.28
N SER A 228 -9.03 5.92 -3.65
CA SER A 228 -8.02 5.08 -4.28
C SER A 228 -8.54 4.37 -5.53
N LEU A 229 -9.83 4.01 -5.55
CA LEU A 229 -10.48 3.34 -6.68
C LEU A 229 -11.24 4.36 -7.53
N ILE A 230 -11.00 4.34 -8.83
CA ILE A 230 -11.73 5.17 -9.79
C ILE A 230 -12.86 4.40 -10.47
N GLY A 231 -12.72 3.09 -10.67
CA GLY A 231 -13.69 2.27 -11.35
C GLY A 231 -13.24 0.81 -11.52
N VAL A 232 -13.92 0.10 -12.39
CA VAL A 232 -13.62 -1.27 -12.76
C VAL A 232 -13.38 -1.34 -14.27
N GLU A 233 -12.15 -1.65 -14.67
CA GLU A 233 -11.80 -1.97 -16.04
C GLU A 233 -12.08 -3.44 -16.35
N ARG A 234 -12.51 -3.75 -17.58
CA ARG A 234 -12.74 -5.12 -18.03
C ARG A 234 -11.62 -5.54 -18.98
N TYR A 235 -10.79 -6.46 -18.51
CA TYR A 235 -9.77 -7.06 -19.36
C TYR A 235 -10.38 -8.19 -20.18
N GLN A 236 -10.37 -8.04 -21.48
CA GLN A 236 -10.88 -9.04 -22.42
C GLN A 236 -9.72 -9.74 -23.13
N GLY A 237 -9.84 -11.03 -23.27
CA GLY A 237 -8.84 -11.85 -23.94
C GLY A 237 -9.44 -13.13 -24.49
N ALA A 238 -8.60 -13.91 -25.16
CA ALA A 238 -8.96 -15.21 -25.66
C ALA A 238 -7.88 -16.24 -25.34
N LEU A 239 -8.30 -17.43 -24.95
CA LEU A 239 -7.51 -18.63 -24.75
C LEU A 239 -7.87 -19.66 -25.82
N GLU A 240 -7.33 -20.86 -25.71
CA GLU A 240 -7.67 -21.94 -26.64
C GLU A 240 -9.17 -22.28 -26.58
N PRO A 241 -9.83 -22.44 -27.74
CA PRO A 241 -11.20 -22.91 -27.80
C PRO A 241 -11.36 -24.31 -27.17
N GLY A 242 -12.53 -24.58 -26.60
CA GLY A 242 -12.85 -25.88 -25.98
C GLY A 242 -13.52 -25.80 -24.62
N GLY A 243 -13.51 -24.60 -24.01
CA GLY A 243 -14.14 -24.34 -22.72
C GLY A 243 -13.32 -24.86 -21.53
N GLY A 244 -13.82 -24.61 -20.31
CA GLY A 244 -13.20 -25.10 -19.07
C GLY A 244 -12.01 -24.31 -18.56
N TRP A 245 -11.58 -23.26 -19.25
CA TRP A 245 -10.58 -22.32 -18.74
C TRP A 245 -11.20 -21.36 -17.73
N SER A 246 -10.46 -21.06 -16.67
CA SER A 246 -10.79 -19.99 -15.74
C SER A 246 -9.62 -19.02 -15.61
N VAL A 247 -9.91 -17.74 -15.65
CA VAL A 247 -8.91 -16.67 -15.59
C VAL A 247 -9.10 -15.87 -14.31
N GLU A 248 -8.03 -15.66 -13.56
CA GLU A 248 -7.98 -14.91 -12.32
C GLU A 248 -7.03 -13.74 -12.47
N ALA A 249 -7.40 -12.58 -11.92
CA ALA A 249 -6.59 -11.36 -11.91
C ALA A 249 -6.07 -11.11 -10.50
N TYR A 250 -4.76 -10.86 -10.37
CA TYR A 250 -4.09 -10.63 -9.09
C TYR A 250 -3.31 -9.32 -9.08
N ARG A 251 -3.20 -8.71 -7.91
CA ARG A 251 -2.31 -7.58 -7.64
C ARG A 251 -1.59 -7.83 -6.32
N GLY A 252 -0.25 -8.01 -6.39
CA GLY A 252 0.55 -8.30 -5.20
C GLY A 252 0.08 -9.54 -4.41
N GLY A 253 -0.46 -10.56 -5.11
CA GLY A 253 -1.01 -11.78 -4.51
C GLY A 253 -2.48 -11.69 -4.07
N GLU A 254 -3.10 -10.50 -4.10
CA GLU A 254 -4.52 -10.33 -3.82
C GLU A 254 -5.36 -10.64 -5.08
N LEU A 255 -6.37 -11.50 -4.96
CA LEU A 255 -7.33 -11.77 -6.04
C LEU A 255 -8.26 -10.56 -6.22
N LEU A 256 -8.23 -9.97 -7.42
CA LEU A 256 -9.04 -8.80 -7.78
C LEU A 256 -10.35 -9.16 -8.47
N GLY A 257 -10.32 -10.18 -9.32
CA GLY A 257 -11.46 -10.61 -10.10
C GLY A 257 -11.18 -11.94 -10.80
N PHE A 258 -12.19 -12.56 -11.32
CA PHE A 258 -12.06 -13.77 -12.11
C PHE A 258 -13.21 -13.91 -13.12
N ASP A 259 -12.99 -14.73 -14.12
CA ASP A 259 -14.00 -15.10 -15.11
C ASP A 259 -13.73 -16.51 -15.65
N SER A 260 -14.73 -17.12 -16.23
CA SER A 260 -14.61 -18.39 -16.95
C SER A 260 -14.69 -18.14 -18.44
N ALA A 261 -13.74 -18.67 -19.20
CA ALA A 261 -13.75 -18.52 -20.64
C ALA A 261 -14.91 -19.31 -21.26
N ASP A 262 -15.54 -18.73 -22.28
CA ASP A 262 -16.59 -19.39 -23.05
C ASP A 262 -16.02 -20.51 -23.94
N VAL A 263 -16.89 -21.23 -24.67
CA VAL A 263 -16.46 -22.31 -25.59
C VAL A 263 -15.55 -21.84 -26.73
N ALA A 264 -15.59 -20.56 -27.07
CA ALA A 264 -14.67 -19.94 -28.03
C ALA A 264 -13.37 -19.47 -27.37
N GLY A 265 -13.18 -19.71 -26.06
CA GLY A 265 -12.01 -19.32 -25.29
C GLY A 265 -12.02 -17.86 -24.83
N ARG A 266 -13.08 -17.08 -25.06
CA ARG A 266 -13.14 -15.65 -24.71
C ARG A 266 -13.50 -15.47 -23.24
N PHE A 267 -12.85 -14.51 -22.60
CA PHE A 267 -13.09 -14.15 -21.20
C PHE A 267 -13.09 -12.63 -21.02
N SER A 268 -13.67 -12.14 -19.91
CA SER A 268 -13.79 -10.73 -19.56
C SER A 268 -13.68 -10.50 -18.05
N VAL A 269 -12.46 -10.44 -17.54
CA VAL A 269 -12.20 -10.31 -16.09
C VAL A 269 -12.37 -8.87 -15.64
N PRO A 270 -13.23 -8.58 -14.64
CA PRO A 270 -13.34 -7.26 -14.03
C PRO A 270 -12.13 -6.99 -13.13
N VAL A 271 -11.47 -5.84 -13.31
CA VAL A 271 -10.30 -5.42 -12.55
C VAL A 271 -10.57 -4.06 -11.92
N PRO A 272 -10.65 -3.94 -10.58
CA PRO A 272 -10.72 -2.65 -9.93
C PRO A 272 -9.40 -1.89 -10.13
N VAL A 273 -9.50 -0.68 -10.69
CA VAL A 273 -8.35 0.18 -11.00
C VAL A 273 -8.28 1.38 -10.06
N ARG A 274 -7.05 1.78 -9.74
CA ARG A 274 -6.71 2.93 -8.92
C ARG A 274 -6.07 4.01 -9.78
N TYR A 275 -6.02 5.23 -9.29
CA TYR A 275 -5.20 6.27 -9.91
C TYR A 275 -3.73 5.84 -9.97
N GLY A 276 -3.07 6.21 -11.04
CA GLY A 276 -1.69 5.81 -11.31
C GLY A 276 -1.57 4.45 -12.01
N GLU A 277 -0.53 3.72 -11.70
CA GLU A 277 -0.21 2.43 -12.33
C GLU A 277 -0.85 1.26 -11.57
N ASN A 278 -1.47 0.35 -12.33
CA ASN A 278 -2.14 -0.83 -11.83
C ASN A 278 -1.56 -2.06 -12.52
N PRO A 279 -0.40 -2.58 -12.08
CA PRO A 279 0.11 -3.86 -12.58
C PRO A 279 -0.80 -4.99 -12.08
N VAL A 280 -1.24 -5.84 -13.00
CA VAL A 280 -2.13 -6.97 -12.72
C VAL A 280 -1.57 -8.21 -13.39
N ASP A 281 -1.42 -9.26 -12.60
CA ASP A 281 -1.01 -10.58 -13.05
C ASP A 281 -2.26 -11.42 -13.29
N PHE A 282 -2.40 -11.95 -14.48
CA PHE A 282 -3.48 -12.85 -14.85
C PHE A 282 -2.97 -14.27 -14.87
N VAL A 283 -3.69 -15.18 -14.23
CA VAL A 283 -3.40 -16.60 -14.22
C VAL A 283 -4.59 -17.35 -14.81
N ALA A 284 -4.38 -17.98 -15.95
CA ALA A 284 -5.39 -18.82 -16.58
C ALA A 284 -5.12 -20.29 -16.23
N TYR A 285 -6.17 -20.95 -15.78
CA TYR A 285 -6.15 -22.38 -15.41
C TYR A 285 -6.99 -23.17 -16.41
N GLY A 286 -6.35 -24.08 -17.10
CA GLY A 286 -6.99 -24.94 -18.08
C GLY A 286 -7.70 -26.15 -17.47
N PRO A 287 -8.63 -26.79 -18.23
CA PRO A 287 -9.44 -27.93 -17.75
C PRO A 287 -8.58 -29.16 -17.46
N LEU A 288 -7.40 -29.20 -18.02
CA LEU A 288 -6.46 -30.30 -17.85
C LEU A 288 -5.30 -29.97 -16.90
N GLY A 289 -5.37 -28.87 -16.11
CA GLY A 289 -4.35 -28.42 -15.17
C GLY A 289 -3.28 -27.53 -15.78
N GLU A 290 -3.46 -27.07 -17.03
CA GLU A 290 -2.56 -26.09 -17.64
C GLU A 290 -2.63 -24.79 -16.87
N ILE A 291 -1.47 -24.14 -16.73
CA ILE A 291 -1.37 -22.80 -16.13
C ILE A 291 -0.69 -21.88 -17.15
N ARG A 292 -1.31 -20.72 -17.40
CA ARG A 292 -0.74 -19.66 -18.22
C ARG A 292 -0.75 -18.37 -17.43
N GLU A 293 0.39 -17.71 -17.39
CA GLU A 293 0.57 -16.46 -16.71
C GLU A 293 0.87 -15.36 -17.73
N PHE A 294 0.15 -14.25 -17.62
CA PHE A 294 0.41 -13.03 -18.39
C PHE A 294 0.11 -11.83 -17.51
N ASN A 295 0.69 -10.70 -17.82
CA ASN A 295 0.48 -9.49 -17.05
C ASN A 295 0.01 -8.34 -17.95
N GLN A 296 -0.73 -7.43 -17.34
CA GLN A 296 -1.19 -6.21 -17.95
C GLN A 296 -1.09 -5.07 -16.92
N THR A 297 -0.58 -3.95 -17.33
CA THR A 297 -0.62 -2.74 -16.51
C THR A 297 -1.74 -1.83 -17.02
N PHE A 298 -2.69 -1.52 -16.15
CA PHE A 298 -3.70 -0.50 -16.40
C PHE A 298 -3.21 0.82 -15.82
N ARG A 299 -3.35 1.89 -16.56
CA ARG A 299 -3.01 3.20 -16.08
C ARG A 299 -4.22 4.11 -16.09
N VAL A 300 -4.41 4.80 -14.97
CA VAL A 300 -5.44 5.82 -14.80
C VAL A 300 -4.74 7.13 -14.49
N ALA A 301 -4.93 8.14 -15.33
CA ALA A 301 -4.37 9.46 -15.09
C ALA A 301 -4.99 10.07 -13.82
N GLU A 302 -4.14 10.68 -12.98
CA GLU A 302 -4.56 11.26 -11.70
C GLU A 302 -5.56 12.41 -11.87
N GLU A 303 -5.58 13.03 -13.03
CA GLU A 303 -6.48 14.12 -13.39
C GLU A 303 -7.87 13.66 -13.85
N LEU A 304 -8.06 12.34 -14.08
CA LEU A 304 -9.36 11.81 -14.50
C LEU A 304 -10.36 11.84 -13.34
N LEU A 305 -11.58 12.25 -13.65
CA LEU A 305 -12.73 12.20 -12.75
C LEU A 305 -13.75 11.17 -13.24
N PRO A 306 -14.46 10.49 -12.32
CA PRO A 306 -15.58 9.64 -12.69
C PRO A 306 -16.64 10.38 -13.52
N ALA A 307 -17.33 9.66 -14.40
CA ALA A 307 -18.37 10.22 -15.26
C ALA A 307 -19.44 10.98 -14.47
N GLY A 308 -19.79 12.19 -14.93
CA GLY A 308 -20.80 13.05 -14.31
C GLY A 308 -20.37 13.77 -13.04
N ARG A 309 -19.13 13.56 -12.54
CA ARG A 309 -18.62 14.26 -11.37
C ARG A 309 -18.12 15.65 -11.74
N LEU A 310 -18.60 16.67 -11.02
CA LEU A 310 -18.15 18.04 -11.10
C LEU A 310 -17.38 18.39 -9.83
N GLU A 311 -16.13 18.82 -9.99
CA GLU A 311 -15.33 19.42 -8.92
C GLU A 311 -15.05 20.89 -9.26
N TYR A 312 -15.06 21.74 -8.25
CA TYR A 312 -14.71 23.14 -8.39
C TYR A 312 -13.71 23.58 -7.32
N GLY A 313 -12.94 24.62 -7.64
CA GLY A 313 -12.07 25.32 -6.72
C GLY A 313 -12.23 26.83 -6.91
N ILE A 314 -12.43 27.54 -5.84
CA ILE A 314 -12.48 29.01 -5.83
C ILE A 314 -11.47 29.47 -4.79
N SER A 315 -10.55 30.34 -5.19
CA SER A 315 -9.58 30.91 -4.27
C SER A 315 -9.41 32.41 -4.54
N GLY A 316 -9.13 33.18 -3.49
CA GLY A 316 -8.88 34.60 -3.62
C GLY A 316 -8.26 35.18 -2.37
N GLY A 317 -7.40 36.20 -2.57
CA GLY A 317 -6.70 36.82 -1.48
C GLY A 317 -5.56 37.75 -1.93
N SER A 318 -4.79 38.24 -0.95
CA SER A 318 -3.58 39.03 -1.22
C SER A 318 -2.44 38.09 -1.65
N CYS A 319 -1.63 38.50 -2.62
CA CYS A 319 -0.45 37.73 -3.01
C CYS A 319 0.65 37.85 -1.93
N ARG A 320 1.36 36.74 -1.69
CA ARG A 320 2.53 36.72 -0.81
C ARG A 320 3.85 36.91 -1.59
N GLY A 321 3.89 37.80 -2.51
CA GLY A 321 5.07 38.10 -3.32
C GLY A 321 5.00 39.46 -3.96
N THR A 322 6.11 39.93 -4.49
CA THR A 322 6.26 41.29 -5.01
C THR A 322 5.62 41.55 -6.38
N ARG A 323 5.05 40.52 -7.02
CA ARG A 323 4.58 40.60 -8.42
C ARG A 323 3.07 40.84 -8.58
N CYS A 324 2.30 40.69 -7.54
CA CYS A 324 0.87 41.02 -7.56
C CYS A 324 0.38 41.47 -6.18
N ARG A 325 -0.66 42.33 -6.15
CA ARG A 325 -1.35 42.76 -4.93
C ARG A 325 -2.34 41.71 -4.45
N ALA A 326 -3.19 41.28 -5.37
CA ALA A 326 -4.22 40.28 -5.10
C ALA A 326 -4.36 39.29 -6.26
N THR A 327 -4.93 38.14 -5.98
CA THR A 327 -5.21 37.07 -6.97
C THR A 327 -6.59 36.47 -6.70
N GLY A 328 -7.31 36.11 -7.75
CA GLY A 328 -8.56 35.34 -7.70
C GLY A 328 -8.53 34.24 -8.76
N ASN A 329 -8.99 33.05 -8.40
CA ASN A 329 -9.06 31.89 -9.27
C ASN A 329 -10.43 31.22 -9.17
N LEU A 330 -10.94 30.81 -10.32
CA LEU A 330 -12.05 29.86 -10.46
C LEU A 330 -11.57 28.71 -11.31
N ASP A 331 -11.70 27.50 -10.81
CA ASP A 331 -11.28 26.26 -11.46
C ASP A 331 -12.44 25.26 -11.45
N LEU A 332 -12.76 24.67 -12.59
CA LEU A 332 -13.86 23.73 -12.77
C LEU A 332 -13.33 22.48 -13.47
N HIS A 333 -13.62 21.30 -12.91
CA HIS A 333 -13.27 20.01 -13.49
C HIS A 333 -14.54 19.18 -13.67
N TYR A 334 -14.74 18.61 -14.83
CA TYR A 334 -15.88 17.77 -15.12
C TYR A 334 -15.51 16.46 -15.79
N GLY A 335 -15.89 15.34 -15.20
CA GLY A 335 -15.77 14.01 -15.77
C GLY A 335 -16.84 13.81 -16.85
N VAL A 336 -16.45 13.92 -18.12
CA VAL A 336 -17.35 13.69 -19.28
C VAL A 336 -17.69 12.20 -19.39
N SER A 337 -16.70 11.36 -19.11
CA SER A 337 -16.82 9.91 -19.00
C SER A 337 -15.71 9.40 -18.08
N ASP A 338 -15.69 8.12 -17.74
CA ASP A 338 -14.62 7.51 -16.94
C ASP A 338 -13.24 7.59 -17.62
N ARG A 339 -13.19 7.98 -18.88
CA ARG A 339 -11.98 8.08 -19.70
C ARG A 339 -11.63 9.51 -20.12
N TRP A 340 -12.50 10.49 -19.91
CA TRP A 340 -12.30 11.85 -20.34
C TRP A 340 -12.72 12.86 -19.28
N THR A 341 -11.81 13.73 -18.91
CA THR A 341 -12.08 14.87 -18.03
C THR A 341 -11.74 16.17 -18.75
N VAL A 342 -12.60 17.14 -18.61
CA VAL A 342 -12.37 18.52 -19.05
C VAL A 342 -12.16 19.40 -17.85
N ARG A 343 -11.26 20.37 -17.97
CA ARG A 343 -10.99 21.39 -16.96
C ARG A 343 -11.07 22.74 -17.64
N GLY A 344 -11.60 23.73 -16.93
CA GLY A 344 -11.61 25.11 -17.40
C GLY A 344 -11.68 26.08 -16.24
N GLY A 345 -11.18 27.27 -16.47
CA GLY A 345 -11.20 28.27 -15.40
C GLY A 345 -10.63 29.60 -15.80
N VAL A 346 -10.53 30.50 -14.81
CA VAL A 346 -10.02 31.86 -14.98
C VAL A 346 -9.12 32.21 -13.79
N ASP A 347 -7.94 32.71 -14.09
CA ASP A 347 -7.02 33.33 -13.14
C ASP A 347 -6.98 34.83 -13.34
N ARG A 348 -7.20 35.63 -12.28
CA ARG A 348 -7.06 37.08 -12.31
C ARG A 348 -6.01 37.54 -11.30
N PHE A 349 -5.15 38.45 -11.76
CA PHE A 349 -4.08 39.02 -10.96
C PHE A 349 -4.20 40.55 -10.99
N TRP A 350 -4.41 41.15 -9.84
CA TRP A 350 -4.36 42.59 -9.65
C TRP A 350 -2.92 42.99 -9.31
N ARG A 351 -2.38 43.94 -10.06
CA ARG A 351 -0.99 44.37 -9.94
C ARG A 351 -0.90 45.85 -9.56
N ASP A 352 0.13 46.27 -8.82
CA ASP A 352 0.24 47.65 -8.36
C ASP A 352 0.73 48.60 -9.43
N THR A 353 1.71 48.15 -10.25
CA THR A 353 2.43 49.04 -11.19
C THR A 353 2.24 48.65 -12.65
N LEU A 354 1.62 47.52 -12.94
CA LEU A 354 1.39 47.02 -14.29
C LEU A 354 -0.11 46.77 -14.49
N PRO A 355 -0.61 46.73 -15.73
CA PRO A 355 -1.99 46.38 -15.99
C PRO A 355 -2.37 45.01 -15.39
N ASP A 356 -3.60 44.88 -14.88
CA ASP A 356 -4.12 43.60 -14.39
C ASP A 356 -4.07 42.53 -15.45
N LEU A 357 -3.85 41.26 -15.02
CA LEU A 357 -3.84 40.12 -15.91
C LEU A 357 -5.04 39.22 -15.65
N THR A 358 -5.65 38.78 -16.73
CA THR A 358 -6.68 37.74 -16.68
C THR A 358 -6.32 36.67 -17.69
N HIS A 359 -6.23 35.43 -17.22
CA HIS A 359 -5.96 34.25 -18.05
C HIS A 359 -7.14 33.28 -17.94
N ALA A 360 -7.83 33.06 -19.05
CA ALA A 360 -8.72 31.92 -19.17
C ALA A 360 -7.91 30.70 -19.59
N TYR A 361 -8.26 29.54 -19.06
CA TYR A 361 -7.59 28.30 -19.40
C TYR A 361 -8.60 27.16 -19.60
N ALA A 362 -8.17 26.21 -20.42
CA ALA A 362 -8.90 24.97 -20.63
C ALA A 362 -7.91 23.81 -20.77
N SER A 363 -8.31 22.65 -20.28
CA SER A 363 -7.53 21.42 -20.39
C SER A 363 -8.45 20.25 -20.67
N VAL A 364 -7.97 19.29 -21.44
CA VAL A 364 -8.64 18.02 -21.72
C VAL A 364 -7.63 16.91 -21.42
N VAL A 365 -8.02 16.01 -20.52
CA VAL A 365 -7.23 14.79 -20.26
C VAL A 365 -8.08 13.59 -20.61
N GLY A 366 -7.49 12.66 -21.35
CA GLY A 366 -8.20 11.46 -21.78
C GLY A 366 -7.31 10.24 -21.88
N SER A 367 -7.90 9.09 -21.57
CA SER A 367 -7.30 7.77 -21.77
C SER A 367 -8.19 6.96 -22.71
N PRO A 368 -8.07 7.17 -24.05
CA PRO A 368 -8.92 6.50 -25.05
C PRO A 368 -8.79 4.96 -24.98
N SER A 369 -7.66 4.47 -24.48
CA SER A 369 -7.46 3.07 -24.12
C SER A 369 -6.55 2.97 -22.89
N THR A 370 -6.42 1.78 -22.33
CA THR A 370 -5.55 1.51 -21.16
C THR A 370 -4.05 1.76 -21.43
N THR A 371 -3.67 1.94 -22.70
CA THR A 371 -2.27 2.13 -23.12
C THR A 371 -1.95 3.56 -23.53
N TRP A 372 -2.97 4.40 -23.78
CA TRP A 372 -2.79 5.75 -24.25
C TRP A 372 -3.34 6.78 -23.29
N THR A 373 -2.59 7.85 -23.05
CA THR A 373 -3.09 9.06 -22.37
C THR A 373 -2.77 10.27 -23.23
N VAL A 374 -3.76 11.12 -23.44
CA VAL A 374 -3.67 12.37 -24.18
C VAL A 374 -3.97 13.53 -23.25
N THR A 375 -3.18 14.58 -23.31
CA THR A 375 -3.41 15.83 -22.58
C THR A 375 -3.35 17.01 -23.55
N LEU A 376 -4.31 17.89 -23.47
CA LEU A 376 -4.33 19.15 -24.24
C LEU A 376 -4.60 20.29 -23.25
N ASP A 377 -3.69 21.24 -23.17
CA ASP A 377 -3.80 22.38 -22.28
C ASP A 377 -3.64 23.68 -23.06
N GLY A 378 -4.45 24.65 -22.72
CA GLY A 378 -4.35 26.01 -23.29
C GLY A 378 -4.59 27.06 -22.23
N VAL A 379 -3.74 28.07 -22.18
CA VAL A 379 -3.87 29.26 -21.35
C VAL A 379 -3.79 30.49 -22.26
N THR A 380 -4.80 31.35 -22.20
CA THR A 380 -4.89 32.54 -23.03
C THR A 380 -3.65 33.42 -22.86
N ALA A 381 -3.08 33.84 -24.00
CA ALA A 381 -1.89 34.70 -24.08
C ALA A 381 -0.63 34.13 -23.35
N ALA A 382 -0.61 32.84 -22.99
CA ALA A 382 0.53 32.22 -22.32
C ALA A 382 1.09 31.04 -23.12
N PHE A 383 0.35 29.95 -23.26
CA PHE A 383 0.81 28.79 -24.00
C PHE A 383 -0.32 27.89 -24.50
N ALA A 384 0.00 27.03 -25.46
CA ALA A 384 -0.75 25.83 -25.81
C ALA A 384 0.17 24.61 -25.73
N ARG A 385 -0.28 23.54 -25.09
CA ARG A 385 0.50 22.32 -24.87
C ARG A 385 -0.29 21.09 -25.27
N ALA A 386 0.38 20.16 -25.93
CA ALA A 386 -0.16 18.86 -26.26
C ALA A 386 0.81 17.78 -25.73
N GLY A 387 0.27 16.84 -24.98
CA GLY A 387 0.98 15.71 -24.42
C GLY A 387 0.40 14.39 -24.91
N LEU A 388 1.26 13.44 -25.21
CA LEU A 388 0.90 12.08 -25.59
C LEU A 388 1.75 11.10 -24.78
N ARG A 389 1.12 10.10 -24.20
CA ARG A 389 1.79 9.02 -23.49
C ARG A 389 1.29 7.69 -24.02
N TYR A 390 2.22 6.85 -24.43
CA TYR A 390 1.99 5.47 -24.85
C TYR A 390 2.72 4.52 -23.91
N GLU A 391 1.99 3.64 -23.22
CA GLU A 391 2.51 2.71 -22.24
C GLU A 391 1.78 1.36 -22.33
N PRO A 392 2.16 0.49 -23.29
CA PRO A 392 1.51 -0.81 -23.47
C PRO A 392 1.85 -1.81 -22.36
N SER A 393 2.94 -1.60 -21.62
CA SER A 393 3.37 -2.41 -20.50
C SER A 393 4.32 -1.63 -19.59
N ILE A 394 4.56 -2.12 -18.36
CA ILE A 394 5.58 -1.57 -17.46
C ILE A 394 7.00 -1.53 -18.06
N ASP A 395 7.25 -2.34 -19.11
CA ASP A 395 8.54 -2.45 -19.77
C ASP A 395 8.71 -1.50 -20.95
N ARG A 396 7.67 -0.78 -21.32
CA ARG A 396 7.70 0.13 -22.49
C ARG A 396 6.90 1.37 -22.22
N ARG A 397 7.54 2.53 -22.36
CA ARG A 397 6.90 3.83 -22.20
C ARG A 397 7.48 4.81 -23.22
N VAL A 398 6.62 5.55 -23.89
CA VAL A 398 7.00 6.71 -24.71
C VAL A 398 6.12 7.87 -24.31
N THR A 399 6.72 9.02 -24.02
CA THR A 399 6.00 10.27 -23.79
C THR A 399 6.51 11.33 -24.75
N ALA A 400 5.60 12.13 -25.26
CA ALA A 400 5.91 13.28 -26.11
C ALA A 400 5.09 14.47 -25.59
N GLU A 401 5.73 15.60 -25.37
CA GLU A 401 5.09 16.85 -24.98
C GLU A 401 5.61 17.97 -25.86
N TYR A 402 4.70 18.71 -26.46
CA TYR A 402 5.01 19.92 -27.23
C TYR A 402 4.29 21.11 -26.65
N THR A 403 5.03 22.15 -26.31
CA THR A 403 4.50 23.41 -25.82
C THR A 403 4.86 24.53 -26.78
N ARG A 404 3.87 25.32 -27.18
CA ARG A 404 4.07 26.57 -27.90
C ARG A 404 3.73 27.73 -26.97
N TYR A 405 4.66 28.65 -26.81
CA TYR A 405 4.51 29.81 -25.93
C TYR A 405 4.07 31.04 -26.71
N ALA A 406 3.26 31.86 -26.06
CA ALA A 406 2.96 33.20 -26.48
C ALA A 406 4.09 34.18 -26.03
N ASP A 407 3.93 35.44 -26.32
CA ASP A 407 4.92 36.47 -25.91
C ASP A 407 4.95 36.59 -24.36
N ALA A 408 6.14 36.45 -23.78
CA ALA A 408 6.37 36.53 -22.34
C ALA A 408 6.02 37.91 -21.73
N THR A 409 5.93 38.95 -22.55
CA THR A 409 5.53 40.28 -22.07
C THR A 409 4.07 40.31 -21.60
N VAL A 410 3.23 39.42 -22.17
CA VAL A 410 1.81 39.32 -21.83
C VAL A 410 1.58 38.45 -20.60
N ALA A 411 2.34 37.35 -20.47
CA ALA A 411 2.18 36.39 -19.36
C ALA A 411 3.51 35.99 -18.75
N PRO A 412 4.23 36.91 -18.09
CA PRO A 412 5.62 36.68 -17.66
C PRO A 412 5.78 35.61 -16.56
N VAL A 413 4.68 35.17 -15.96
CA VAL A 413 4.69 34.12 -14.92
C VAL A 413 4.56 32.72 -15.50
N LEU A 414 3.84 32.59 -16.63
CA LEU A 414 3.53 31.31 -17.27
C LEU A 414 4.42 31.03 -18.48
N THR A 415 5.07 32.03 -19.02
CA THR A 415 5.90 31.93 -20.20
C THR A 415 7.35 32.23 -19.84
N PRO A 416 8.31 31.31 -20.02
CA PRO A 416 9.71 31.61 -19.81
C PRO A 416 10.18 32.75 -20.71
N PRO A 417 11.04 33.65 -20.24
CA PRO A 417 11.47 34.81 -21.03
C PRO A 417 12.07 34.38 -22.36
N GLY A 418 11.53 34.94 -23.45
CA GLY A 418 12.00 34.68 -24.81
C GLY A 418 11.70 33.29 -25.38
N ALA A 419 11.03 32.41 -24.63
CA ALA A 419 10.66 31.08 -25.11
C ALA A 419 9.61 31.15 -26.23
N ARG A 420 9.76 30.33 -27.27
CA ARG A 420 8.79 30.18 -28.38
C ARG A 420 8.16 28.81 -28.39
N SER A 421 8.96 27.76 -28.23
CA SER A 421 8.44 26.39 -28.17
C SER A 421 9.39 25.47 -27.42
N ARG A 422 8.83 24.38 -26.88
CA ARG A 422 9.58 23.28 -26.27
C ARG A 422 9.01 21.94 -26.68
N LEU A 423 9.87 21.02 -27.06
CA LEU A 423 9.55 19.62 -27.36
C LEU A 423 10.32 18.75 -26.38
N VAL A 424 9.61 17.94 -25.60
CA VAL A 424 10.20 16.93 -24.72
C VAL A 424 9.75 15.56 -25.18
N LEU A 425 10.71 14.68 -25.47
CA LEU A 425 10.46 13.27 -25.72
C LEU A 425 11.15 12.44 -24.66
N PHE A 426 10.48 11.42 -24.19
CA PHE A 426 11.06 10.42 -23.31
C PHE A 426 10.65 9.03 -23.78
N GLY A 427 11.60 8.09 -23.80
CA GLY A 427 11.39 6.70 -24.12
C GLY A 427 12.04 5.80 -23.07
N PHE A 428 11.36 4.76 -22.67
CA PHE A 428 11.87 3.71 -21.81
C PHE A 428 11.52 2.36 -22.41
N TRP A 429 12.49 1.43 -22.42
CA TRP A 429 12.30 0.08 -22.94
C TRP A 429 13.16 -0.94 -22.21
N ARG A 430 12.53 -1.98 -21.68
CA ARG A 430 13.18 -3.14 -21.05
C ARG A 430 12.90 -4.40 -21.88
N PRO A 431 13.80 -4.76 -22.82
CA PRO A 431 13.56 -5.86 -23.76
C PRO A 431 13.59 -7.25 -23.13
N ILE A 432 14.39 -7.44 -22.06
CA ILE A 432 14.66 -8.75 -21.47
C ILE A 432 14.36 -8.71 -19.97
N ARG A 433 13.26 -9.35 -19.55
CA ARG A 433 12.85 -9.41 -18.13
C ARG A 433 13.72 -10.34 -17.29
N ARG A 434 14.31 -11.39 -17.89
CA ARG A 434 15.02 -12.47 -17.16
C ARG A 434 16.53 -12.25 -17.00
N ALA A 435 17.12 -11.32 -17.74
CA ALA A 435 18.56 -11.07 -17.76
C ALA A 435 18.95 -9.83 -16.94
N GLY A 436 18.60 -9.79 -15.65
CA GLY A 436 18.87 -8.64 -14.80
C GLY A 436 18.12 -7.36 -15.26
N PHE A 437 18.54 -6.21 -14.74
CA PHE A 437 17.97 -4.91 -15.12
C PHE A 437 18.61 -4.39 -16.41
N PHE A 438 18.30 -5.02 -17.53
CA PHE A 438 18.71 -4.49 -18.82
C PHE A 438 17.60 -3.62 -19.40
N PHE A 439 17.83 -2.31 -19.43
CA PHE A 439 16.91 -1.34 -20.01
C PHE A 439 17.63 -0.25 -20.78
N PHE A 440 16.87 0.43 -21.63
CA PHE A 440 17.24 1.66 -22.29
C PHE A 440 16.28 2.75 -21.89
N ASP A 441 16.78 3.94 -21.58
CA ASP A 441 15.99 5.15 -21.54
C ASP A 441 16.62 6.23 -22.40
N GLY A 442 15.76 7.08 -22.95
CA GLY A 442 16.18 8.17 -23.82
C GLY A 442 15.35 9.41 -23.55
N THR A 443 16.00 10.55 -23.52
CA THR A 443 15.36 11.87 -23.40
C THR A 443 15.83 12.78 -24.52
N LEU A 444 14.91 13.58 -25.06
CA LEU A 444 15.19 14.71 -25.94
C LEU A 444 14.42 15.92 -25.42
N ASP A 445 15.14 16.98 -25.10
CA ASP A 445 14.56 18.28 -24.75
C ASP A 445 15.07 19.32 -25.75
N ARG A 446 14.16 19.84 -26.55
CA ARG A 446 14.47 20.89 -27.53
C ARG A 446 13.67 22.13 -27.22
N GLN A 447 14.37 23.19 -26.86
CA GLN A 447 13.78 24.48 -26.57
C GLN A 447 14.19 25.51 -27.63
N THR A 448 13.21 26.16 -28.22
CA THR A 448 13.43 27.28 -29.13
C THR A 448 13.04 28.58 -28.44
N SER A 449 13.93 29.56 -28.54
CA SER A 449 13.76 30.90 -27.98
C SER A 449 13.98 31.98 -29.02
N LEU A 450 13.83 33.25 -28.62
CA LEU A 450 14.17 34.41 -29.47
C LEU A 450 15.69 34.47 -29.76
N THR A 451 16.53 33.95 -28.89
CA THR A 451 17.97 34.00 -28.96
C THR A 451 18.58 32.78 -29.64
N GLY A 452 17.83 31.70 -29.82
CA GLY A 452 18.35 30.49 -30.48
C GLY A 452 17.56 29.23 -30.09
N THR A 453 18.13 28.10 -30.47
CA THR A 453 17.58 26.77 -30.15
C THR A 453 18.60 25.97 -29.38
N THR A 454 18.21 25.47 -28.19
CA THR A 454 18.99 24.50 -27.42
C THR A 454 18.39 23.12 -27.58
N THR A 455 19.24 22.11 -27.73
CA THR A 455 18.80 20.69 -27.78
C THR A 455 19.67 19.88 -26.86
N LEU A 456 19.04 19.18 -25.94
CA LEU A 456 19.66 18.21 -25.04
C LEU A 456 19.08 16.83 -25.36
N ALA A 457 19.91 15.91 -25.79
CA ALA A 457 19.51 14.52 -26.00
C ALA A 457 20.40 13.62 -25.14
N ARG A 458 19.81 12.63 -24.48
CA ARG A 458 20.51 11.64 -23.68
C ARG A 458 19.95 10.27 -23.96
N LEU A 459 20.82 9.30 -24.15
CA LEU A 459 20.49 7.89 -24.21
C LEU A 459 21.32 7.19 -23.13
N GLU A 460 20.64 6.44 -22.31
CA GLU A 460 21.26 5.65 -21.24
C GLU A 460 20.83 4.20 -21.36
N SER A 461 21.69 3.26 -20.99
CA SER A 461 21.32 1.87 -20.80
C SER A 461 21.74 1.40 -19.42
N SER A 462 21.09 0.38 -18.91
CA SER A 462 21.46 -0.27 -17.66
C SER A 462 21.81 -1.72 -17.92
N THR A 463 22.91 -2.15 -17.35
CA THR A 463 23.23 -3.56 -17.27
C THR A 463 23.52 -3.93 -15.82
N GLU A 464 23.00 -5.05 -15.35
CA GLU A 464 23.21 -5.51 -13.97
C GLU A 464 23.73 -6.96 -13.96
N GLY A 465 24.90 -7.10 -13.36
CA GLY A 465 25.44 -8.40 -12.95
C GLY A 465 25.14 -8.64 -11.48
N ARG A 466 25.58 -9.79 -10.95
CA ARG A 466 25.36 -10.19 -9.55
C ARG A 466 25.86 -9.19 -8.52
N ALA A 467 26.78 -8.33 -8.87
CA ALA A 467 27.44 -7.43 -7.95
C ALA A 467 27.70 -6.03 -8.47
N VAL A 468 27.56 -5.83 -9.76
CA VAL A 468 27.92 -4.58 -10.42
C VAL A 468 26.76 -4.20 -11.34
N ARG A 469 26.29 -2.97 -11.21
CA ARG A 469 25.38 -2.33 -12.15
C ARG A 469 26.14 -1.24 -12.87
N ALA A 470 26.08 -1.21 -14.20
CA ALA A 470 26.66 -0.17 -15.01
C ALA A 470 25.57 0.56 -15.79
N LEU A 471 25.67 1.88 -15.84
CA LEU A 471 24.78 2.80 -16.55
C LEU A 471 25.61 3.62 -17.54
N PRO A 472 26.00 3.04 -18.70
CA PRO A 472 26.63 3.81 -19.75
C PRO A 472 25.62 4.76 -20.41
N PHE A 473 26.07 5.94 -20.80
CA PHE A 473 25.23 6.93 -21.46
C PHE A 473 26.00 7.70 -22.56
N VAL A 474 25.22 8.24 -23.47
CA VAL A 474 25.64 9.23 -24.45
C VAL A 474 24.72 10.44 -24.34
N ARG A 475 25.29 11.64 -24.35
CA ARG A 475 24.55 12.91 -24.26
C ARG A 475 25.03 13.85 -25.35
N LEU A 476 24.09 14.45 -26.05
CA LEU A 476 24.31 15.53 -27.03
C LEU A 476 23.78 16.83 -26.46
N GLU A 477 24.61 17.83 -26.41
CA GLU A 477 24.23 19.23 -26.16
C GLU A 477 24.49 20.03 -27.42
N ARG A 478 23.44 20.60 -28.00
CA ARG A 478 23.53 21.46 -29.18
C ARG A 478 22.94 22.82 -28.83
N ASP A 479 23.75 23.83 -29.00
CA ASP A 479 23.37 25.23 -28.88
C ASP A 479 23.49 25.90 -30.27
N ALA A 480 22.37 26.45 -30.73
CA ALA A 480 22.26 27.10 -32.03
C ALA A 480 21.71 28.53 -31.82
N PRO A 481 22.53 29.49 -31.43
CA PRO A 481 22.14 30.89 -31.30
C PRO A 481 21.76 31.48 -32.64
N VAL A 482 20.88 32.48 -32.61
CA VAL A 482 20.51 33.21 -33.83
C VAL A 482 21.70 34.00 -34.36
N GLY A 483 22.04 33.84 -35.64
CA GLY A 483 23.15 34.58 -36.31
C GLY A 483 24.56 34.11 -35.98
N VAL A 484 24.71 33.00 -35.25
CA VAL A 484 25.99 32.38 -34.93
C VAL A 484 25.97 30.90 -35.32
N PRO A 485 27.12 30.33 -35.77
CA PRO A 485 27.18 28.88 -36.04
C PRO A 485 26.79 28.04 -34.81
N ALA A 486 26.05 26.98 -35.05
CA ALA A 486 25.65 26.05 -33.99
C ALA A 486 26.87 25.29 -33.47
N VAL A 487 26.94 25.16 -32.14
CA VAL A 487 27.92 24.34 -31.44
C VAL A 487 27.25 23.07 -30.97
N SER A 488 27.89 21.93 -31.25
CA SER A 488 27.44 20.62 -30.78
C SER A 488 28.54 19.97 -29.95
N ARG A 489 28.23 19.56 -28.74
CA ARG A 489 29.12 18.85 -27.82
C ARG A 489 28.56 17.48 -27.54
N TRP A 490 29.39 16.47 -27.62
CA TRP A 490 29.04 15.10 -27.27
C TRP A 490 29.73 14.71 -25.99
N PHE A 491 28.97 14.08 -25.13
CA PHE A 491 29.45 13.51 -23.87
C PHE A 491 29.17 12.02 -23.90
N THR A 492 30.15 11.24 -23.45
CA THR A 492 29.93 9.82 -23.21
C THR A 492 30.52 9.47 -21.85
N GLY A 493 29.87 8.57 -21.15
CA GLY A 493 30.30 8.23 -19.82
C GLY A 493 29.57 6.99 -19.30
N ALA A 494 29.89 6.65 -18.05
CA ALA A 494 29.20 5.60 -17.33
C ALA A 494 29.15 5.89 -15.84
N SER A 495 28.07 5.48 -15.18
CA SER A 495 28.00 5.30 -13.74
C SER A 495 28.07 3.80 -13.41
N VAL A 496 28.93 3.43 -12.50
CA VAL A 496 29.12 2.03 -12.06
C VAL A 496 28.82 1.94 -10.58
N PHE A 497 27.93 1.03 -10.21
CA PHE A 497 27.55 0.74 -8.83
C PHE A 497 28.05 -0.64 -8.46
N VAL A 498 28.79 -0.74 -7.37
CA VAL A 498 29.15 -2.01 -6.76
C VAL A 498 28.25 -2.23 -5.55
N LEU A 499 27.47 -3.30 -5.59
CA LEU A 499 26.50 -3.64 -4.56
C LEU A 499 27.18 -4.32 -3.36
N PRO A 500 26.67 -4.17 -2.14
CA PRO A 500 27.17 -4.86 -0.96
C PRO A 500 27.24 -6.35 -1.13
N ARG A 501 28.31 -6.97 -0.60
CA ARG A 501 28.54 -8.43 -0.68
C ARG A 501 28.86 -8.99 0.71
N PRO A 502 27.95 -9.77 1.32
CA PRO A 502 28.21 -10.37 2.64
C PRO A 502 29.48 -11.20 2.71
N GLY A 503 29.92 -11.84 1.60
CA GLY A 503 31.12 -12.66 1.53
C GLY A 503 32.46 -11.89 1.65
N LEU A 504 32.48 -10.55 1.61
CA LEU A 504 33.67 -9.74 1.80
C LEU A 504 33.93 -9.39 3.28
N GLY A 505 33.27 -10.04 4.20
CA GLY A 505 33.41 -9.85 5.64
C GLY A 505 32.67 -8.61 6.19
N PRO A 506 32.72 -8.42 7.53
CA PRO A 506 31.89 -7.41 8.21
C PRO A 506 32.31 -5.96 7.92
N VAL A 507 33.52 -5.74 7.44
CA VAL A 507 34.05 -4.38 7.17
C VAL A 507 33.74 -3.96 5.74
N LEU A 508 34.08 -4.78 4.75
CA LEU A 508 33.96 -4.44 3.33
C LEU A 508 32.62 -4.88 2.72
N GLY A 509 32.01 -5.93 3.28
CA GLY A 509 30.76 -6.49 2.78
C GLY A 509 29.60 -5.48 2.68
N PRO A 510 29.38 -4.59 3.66
CA PRO A 510 28.29 -3.61 3.65
C PRO A 510 28.57 -2.36 2.81
N ILE A 511 29.75 -2.22 2.21
CA ILE A 511 30.10 -0.98 1.48
C ILE A 511 29.43 -0.96 0.10
N TRP A 512 28.79 0.15 -0.18
CA TRP A 512 28.32 0.56 -1.50
C TRP A 512 29.38 1.43 -2.16
N LEU A 513 29.75 1.13 -3.40
CA LEU A 513 30.61 1.99 -4.19
C LEU A 513 29.87 2.48 -5.40
N ARG A 514 30.01 3.76 -5.70
CA ARG A 514 29.56 4.36 -6.95
C ARG A 514 30.74 5.10 -7.58
N GLY A 515 31.13 4.70 -8.78
CA GLY A 515 32.06 5.41 -9.62
C GLY A 515 31.35 5.98 -10.84
N GLY A 516 31.76 7.14 -11.31
CA GLY A 516 31.27 7.73 -12.54
C GLY A 516 32.33 8.52 -13.26
N GLY A 517 32.28 8.53 -14.57
CA GLY A 517 33.15 9.36 -15.39
C GLY A 517 32.46 9.75 -16.67
N GLU A 518 32.79 10.96 -17.14
CA GLU A 518 32.28 11.54 -18.36
C GLU A 518 33.41 12.17 -19.17
N VAL A 519 33.44 11.92 -20.46
CA VAL A 519 34.33 12.55 -21.42
C VAL A 519 33.53 13.36 -22.42
N GLU A 520 34.07 14.52 -22.78
CA GLU A 520 33.52 15.45 -23.76
C GLU A 520 34.28 15.33 -25.05
N SER A 521 33.59 15.40 -26.17
CA SER A 521 34.15 15.48 -27.53
C SER A 521 33.60 16.71 -28.24
N ASP A 522 34.42 17.72 -28.38
CA ASP A 522 34.25 18.90 -29.23
C ASP A 522 35.34 18.96 -30.29
N GLY A 523 35.93 17.80 -30.61
CA GLY A 523 37.13 17.52 -31.36
C GLY A 523 37.93 16.42 -30.70
N PRO A 524 38.99 16.69 -29.94
CA PRO A 524 39.66 15.66 -29.16
C PRO A 524 38.84 15.27 -27.93
N LEU A 525 38.89 13.97 -27.55
CA LEU A 525 38.29 13.48 -26.29
C LEU A 525 38.96 14.10 -25.07
N ARG A 526 38.18 14.71 -24.20
CA ARG A 526 38.68 15.34 -22.96
C ARG A 526 37.85 14.90 -21.78
N LEU A 527 38.49 14.60 -20.64
CA LEU A 527 37.77 14.27 -19.41
C LEU A 527 36.97 15.50 -18.98
N SER A 528 35.69 15.34 -18.81
CA SER A 528 34.72 16.36 -18.36
C SER A 528 34.47 16.28 -16.87
N SER A 529 34.30 15.08 -16.34
CA SER A 529 34.12 14.88 -14.90
C SER A 529 34.43 13.43 -14.50
N TYR A 530 34.76 13.28 -13.19
CA TYR A 530 34.72 11.98 -12.54
C TYR A 530 34.19 12.12 -11.12
N SER A 531 33.63 11.06 -10.60
CA SER A 531 33.19 10.94 -9.22
C SER A 531 33.43 9.54 -8.70
N LEU A 532 33.81 9.43 -7.43
CA LEU A 532 33.87 8.19 -6.70
C LEU A 532 33.23 8.42 -5.33
N LEU A 533 32.30 7.56 -4.94
CA LEU A 533 31.61 7.64 -3.67
C LEU A 533 31.59 6.26 -3.03
N ALA A 534 31.92 6.18 -1.76
CA ALA A 534 31.81 5.02 -0.91
C ALA A 534 30.82 5.32 0.20
N ALA A 535 29.82 4.43 0.39
CA ALA A 535 28.81 4.57 1.42
C ALA A 535 28.71 3.30 2.25
N ARG A 536 28.57 3.46 3.57
CA ARG A 536 28.45 2.36 4.51
C ARG A 536 27.38 2.63 5.57
N PRO A 537 26.44 1.71 5.80
CA PRO A 537 25.61 1.74 7.00
C PRO A 537 26.45 1.34 8.23
N LEU A 538 26.33 2.12 9.32
CA LEU A 538 27.02 1.89 10.60
C LEU A 538 26.12 1.29 11.68
N GLY A 539 24.97 0.73 11.30
CA GLY A 539 23.94 0.17 12.17
C GLY A 539 22.55 0.57 11.67
N SER A 540 21.53 0.35 12.49
CA SER A 540 20.18 0.77 12.17
C SER A 540 20.07 2.29 12.20
N GLY A 541 19.86 2.90 11.02
CA GLY A 541 19.60 4.34 10.92
C GLY A 541 20.84 5.26 10.81
N LEU A 542 22.05 4.72 10.77
CA LEU A 542 23.27 5.51 10.58
C LEU A 542 23.97 5.14 9.27
N ARG A 543 24.41 6.14 8.50
CA ARG A 543 25.14 5.96 7.25
C ARG A 543 26.22 7.01 7.09
N VAL A 544 27.39 6.58 6.68
CA VAL A 544 28.52 7.45 6.31
C VAL A 544 28.77 7.29 4.82
N GLU A 545 29.03 8.40 4.16
CA GLU A 545 29.45 8.47 2.76
C GLU A 545 30.69 9.34 2.63
N ALA A 546 31.68 8.84 1.91
CA ALA A 546 32.87 9.59 1.53
C ALA A 546 32.97 9.62 0.01
N GLY A 547 33.31 10.77 -0.54
CA GLY A 547 33.33 10.92 -1.98
C GLY A 547 34.44 11.89 -2.46
N VAL A 548 34.78 11.72 -3.73
CA VAL A 548 35.60 12.67 -4.48
C VAL A 548 34.89 12.95 -5.80
N THR A 549 34.81 14.23 -6.15
CA THR A 549 34.24 14.68 -7.42
C THR A 549 35.16 15.72 -8.04
N TRP A 550 35.39 15.59 -9.32
CA TRP A 550 36.12 16.56 -10.10
C TRP A 550 35.32 16.95 -11.33
N LEU A 551 35.32 18.25 -11.61
CA LEU A 551 34.69 18.80 -12.81
C LEU A 551 35.76 19.59 -13.57
N ARG A 552 35.73 19.51 -14.89
CA ARG A 552 36.61 20.30 -15.74
C ARG A 552 36.38 21.80 -15.52
N GLY A 553 37.45 22.55 -15.36
CA GLY A 553 37.39 23.97 -15.02
C GLY A 553 37.39 24.29 -13.53
N SER A 554 37.24 23.28 -12.65
CA SER A 554 37.48 23.46 -11.22
C SER A 554 38.99 23.53 -10.91
N ALA A 555 39.36 24.19 -9.82
CA ALA A 555 40.74 24.27 -9.34
C ALA A 555 41.34 22.91 -8.98
N GLY A 556 40.49 21.90 -8.73
CA GLY A 556 40.92 20.54 -8.41
C GLY A 556 39.71 19.73 -7.92
N PRO A 557 39.97 18.50 -7.44
CA PRO A 557 38.89 17.66 -6.92
C PRO A 557 38.32 18.22 -5.60
N VAL A 558 37.03 17.94 -5.39
CA VAL A 558 36.31 18.22 -4.15
C VAL A 558 36.17 16.91 -3.39
N LEU A 559 36.70 16.85 -2.19
CA LEU A 559 36.44 15.76 -1.26
C LEU A 559 35.15 16.05 -0.50
N SER A 560 34.30 15.05 -0.32
CA SER A 560 33.10 15.18 0.47
C SER A 560 32.99 14.06 1.51
N LEU A 561 32.51 14.42 2.70
CA LEU A 561 32.15 13.47 3.75
C LEU A 561 30.74 13.81 4.21
N SER A 562 29.85 12.82 4.14
CA SER A 562 28.47 13.00 4.59
C SER A 562 28.13 11.98 5.66
N PHE A 563 27.34 12.41 6.63
CA PHE A 563 26.86 11.61 7.73
C PHE A 563 25.34 11.77 7.81
N THR A 564 24.62 10.67 7.63
CA THR A 564 23.17 10.67 7.68
C THR A 564 22.71 9.83 8.88
N SER A 565 21.79 10.34 9.69
CA SER A 565 21.17 9.59 10.76
C SER A 565 19.63 9.63 10.64
N TYR A 566 19.01 8.46 10.74
CA TYR A 566 17.57 8.25 10.80
C TYR A 566 17.25 7.58 12.13
N LEU A 567 17.14 8.36 13.18
CA LEU A 567 16.73 7.88 14.50
C LEU A 567 15.21 7.99 14.66
N SER A 568 14.66 7.30 15.63
CA SER A 568 13.21 7.32 15.89
C SER A 568 12.66 8.71 16.22
N ALA A 569 13.51 9.60 16.76
CA ALA A 569 13.12 10.93 17.19
C ALA A 569 13.58 12.05 16.26
N VAL A 570 14.62 11.82 15.45
CA VAL A 570 15.30 12.89 14.70
C VAL A 570 15.96 12.33 13.44
N ARG A 571 15.95 13.12 12.39
CA ARG A 571 16.80 12.94 11.21
C ARG A 571 17.89 13.99 11.20
N SER A 572 19.11 13.61 10.90
CA SER A 572 20.17 14.58 10.66
C SER A 572 20.97 14.23 9.43
N TYR A 573 21.46 15.26 8.78
CA TYR A 573 22.36 15.15 7.63
C TYR A 573 23.46 16.17 7.81
N THR A 574 24.69 15.68 7.88
CA THR A 574 25.90 16.50 7.93
C THR A 574 26.69 16.26 6.67
N THR A 575 27.11 17.31 6.01
CA THR A 575 28.06 17.22 4.89
C THR A 575 29.20 18.17 5.08
N VAL A 576 30.39 17.71 4.75
CA VAL A 576 31.62 18.52 4.73
C VAL A 576 32.21 18.39 3.34
N SER A 577 32.58 19.51 2.73
CA SER A 577 33.19 19.59 1.40
C SER A 577 34.50 20.32 1.49
N ALA A 578 35.53 19.71 0.94
CA ALA A 578 36.89 20.24 0.94
C ALA A 578 37.40 20.35 -0.52
N PRO A 579 37.17 21.49 -1.19
CA PRO A 579 37.71 21.72 -2.53
C PRO A 579 39.24 21.90 -2.49
N ALA A 580 39.93 21.36 -3.48
CA ALA A 580 41.35 21.52 -3.60
C ALA A 580 41.72 23.03 -3.76
N GLY A 581 42.53 23.59 -2.87
CA GLY A 581 42.89 25.00 -2.88
C GLY A 581 41.82 25.98 -2.41
N GLY A 582 40.68 25.48 -1.89
CA GLY A 582 39.59 26.28 -1.34
C GLY A 582 39.40 26.10 0.16
N THR A 583 38.45 26.85 0.73
CA THR A 583 38.06 26.72 2.14
C THR A 583 37.15 25.49 2.33
N VAL A 584 37.33 24.76 3.41
CA VAL A 584 36.47 23.67 3.82
C VAL A 584 35.11 24.26 4.24
N SER A 585 34.04 23.75 3.65
CA SER A 585 32.69 24.14 4.03
C SER A 585 31.90 22.94 4.49
N GLY A 586 30.89 23.16 5.33
CA GLY A 586 30.04 22.13 5.84
C GLY A 586 28.61 22.61 6.05
N THR A 587 27.67 21.69 6.09
CA THR A 587 26.30 21.99 6.39
C THR A 587 25.74 20.90 7.31
N GLN A 588 25.11 21.34 8.39
CA GLN A 588 24.35 20.48 9.30
C GLN A 588 22.87 20.75 9.12
N TYR A 589 22.13 19.71 8.85
CA TYR A 589 20.67 19.72 8.78
C TYR A 589 20.12 18.80 9.86
N VAL A 590 19.16 19.29 10.64
CA VAL A 590 18.48 18.51 11.69
C VAL A 590 16.99 18.74 11.59
N GLN A 591 16.22 17.68 11.61
CA GLN A 591 14.77 17.72 11.53
C GLN A 591 14.13 16.74 12.52
N GLY A 592 13.03 17.14 13.12
CA GLY A 592 12.25 16.29 14.02
C GLY A 592 10.90 16.89 14.32
N SER A 593 10.11 16.12 15.06
CA SER A 593 8.76 16.50 15.51
C SER A 593 8.57 16.16 16.98
N VAL A 594 7.82 17.00 17.67
CA VAL A 594 7.32 16.76 19.03
C VAL A 594 5.79 16.73 18.97
N LEU A 595 5.20 15.66 19.50
CA LEU A 595 3.77 15.36 19.46
C LEU A 595 3.24 15.28 20.88
N TRP A 596 2.16 15.97 21.16
CA TRP A 596 1.48 15.86 22.46
C TRP A 596 0.22 14.99 22.33
N ASP A 597 0.20 13.92 23.11
CA ASP A 597 -0.95 13.02 23.25
C ASP A 597 -1.74 13.40 24.49
N ARG A 598 -2.87 14.04 24.30
CA ARG A 598 -3.74 14.45 25.40
C ARG A 598 -4.35 13.28 26.15
N ALA A 599 -4.65 12.16 25.47
CA ALA A 599 -5.30 11.01 26.09
C ALA A 599 -4.41 10.32 27.14
N THR A 600 -3.10 10.31 26.90
CA THR A 600 -2.11 9.73 27.81
C THR A 600 -1.31 10.80 28.59
N GLY A 601 -1.45 12.09 28.24
CA GLY A 601 -0.68 13.21 28.81
C GLY A 601 0.80 13.18 28.47
N ARG A 602 1.23 12.38 27.49
CA ARG A 602 2.66 12.17 27.15
C ARG A 602 3.08 12.96 25.92
N LEU A 603 4.33 13.42 25.94
CA LEU A 603 5.04 13.92 24.77
C LEU A 603 5.75 12.75 24.08
N THR A 604 5.62 12.68 22.76
CA THR A 604 6.32 11.73 21.91
C THR A 604 7.10 12.46 20.84
N THR A 605 8.15 11.84 20.33
CA THR A 605 8.97 12.40 19.26
C THR A 605 8.86 11.54 18.00
N ALA A 606 8.99 12.19 16.85
CA ALA A 606 9.05 11.54 15.55
C ALA A 606 10.14 12.15 14.69
N PRO A 607 10.68 11.43 13.69
CA PRO A 607 11.71 11.98 12.82
C PRO A 607 11.21 13.08 11.86
N GLY A 608 9.91 13.43 11.90
CA GLY A 608 9.22 14.47 11.14
C GLY A 608 9.24 14.31 9.60
N PRO A 609 8.51 15.16 8.87
CA PRO A 609 7.50 16.08 9.40
C PRO A 609 6.23 15.34 9.83
N SER A 610 5.53 15.85 10.81
CA SER A 610 4.34 15.23 11.41
C SER A 610 3.09 16.09 11.32
N LEU A 611 3.21 17.34 10.85
CA LEU A 611 2.04 18.21 10.59
C LEU A 611 1.11 17.60 9.52
N GLU A 612 -0.16 17.99 9.60
CA GLU A 612 -1.23 17.48 8.73
C GLU A 612 -1.38 15.93 8.81
N ARG A 613 -0.89 15.34 9.89
CA ARG A 613 -1.08 13.92 10.20
C ARG A 613 -1.94 13.76 11.43
N SER A 614 -2.30 12.54 11.69
CA SER A 614 -3.14 12.14 12.80
C SER A 614 -2.58 10.89 13.45
N GLY A 615 -3.06 10.59 14.65
CA GLY A 615 -2.74 9.38 15.34
C GLY A 615 -3.95 8.74 16.04
N VAL A 616 -3.77 7.51 16.45
CA VAL A 616 -4.67 6.81 17.38
C VAL A 616 -3.83 6.34 18.56
N SER A 617 -4.30 6.63 19.76
CA SER A 617 -3.68 6.18 21.00
C SER A 617 -4.74 5.68 21.96
N GLY A 618 -4.32 4.88 22.92
CA GLY A 618 -5.21 4.37 23.95
C GLY A 618 -4.57 3.27 24.76
N ARG A 619 -5.37 2.60 25.53
CA ARG A 619 -4.93 1.53 26.41
C ARG A 619 -5.73 0.25 26.14
N VAL A 620 -5.05 -0.87 26.03
CA VAL A 620 -5.64 -2.21 26.09
C VAL A 620 -5.62 -2.64 27.53
N PHE A 621 -6.76 -2.92 28.13
CA PHE A 621 -6.87 -3.24 29.56
C PHE A 621 -7.81 -4.42 29.81
N LEU A 622 -7.61 -5.10 30.93
CA LEU A 622 -8.49 -6.16 31.40
C LEU A 622 -9.71 -5.54 32.07
N ASP A 623 -10.84 -5.59 31.40
CA ASP A 623 -12.13 -5.11 31.89
C ASP A 623 -12.79 -6.23 32.74
N GLU A 624 -12.60 -6.16 34.04
CA GLU A 624 -13.02 -7.22 34.96
C GLU A 624 -14.52 -7.20 35.23
N ASN A 625 -15.18 -6.06 35.09
CA ASN A 625 -16.61 -5.88 35.33
C ASN A 625 -17.46 -5.81 34.05
N ALA A 626 -16.81 -5.81 32.86
CA ALA A 626 -17.41 -5.73 31.56
C ALA A 626 -18.27 -4.46 31.31
N ASP A 627 -17.89 -3.32 31.96
CA ASP A 627 -18.58 -2.04 31.77
C ASP A 627 -18.03 -1.21 30.59
N GLY A 628 -16.87 -1.61 30.03
CA GLY A 628 -16.22 -0.95 28.88
C GLY A 628 -15.39 0.26 29.27
N VAL A 629 -15.25 0.58 30.54
CA VAL A 629 -14.51 1.72 31.08
C VAL A 629 -13.38 1.22 31.96
N GLN A 630 -12.18 1.73 31.82
CA GLN A 630 -11.09 1.34 32.71
C GLN A 630 -11.29 1.91 34.12
N ASN A 631 -11.48 1.03 35.10
CA ASN A 631 -11.66 1.37 36.49
C ASN A 631 -10.34 1.30 37.26
N ALA A 632 -10.33 1.88 38.49
CA ALA A 632 -9.18 1.78 39.37
C ALA A 632 -8.95 0.31 39.78
N GLY A 633 -7.74 -0.19 39.50
CA GLY A 633 -7.35 -1.59 39.75
C GLY A 633 -7.37 -2.50 38.52
N GLU A 634 -7.99 -2.09 37.44
CA GLU A 634 -7.93 -2.81 36.18
C GLU A 634 -6.60 -2.59 35.46
N ARG A 635 -5.90 -3.69 35.23
CA ARG A 635 -4.53 -3.64 34.70
C ARG A 635 -4.50 -3.49 33.16
N GLY A 636 -3.52 -2.74 32.66
CA GLY A 636 -3.16 -2.76 31.27
C GLY A 636 -2.63 -4.14 30.82
N LEU A 637 -2.84 -4.46 29.56
CA LEU A 637 -2.35 -5.68 28.92
C LEU A 637 -1.17 -5.37 28.02
N ALA A 638 0.01 -5.82 28.41
CA ALA A 638 1.26 -5.65 27.65
C ALA A 638 1.35 -6.66 26.50
N GLY A 639 2.08 -6.29 25.43
CA GLY A 639 2.41 -7.19 24.32
C GLY A 639 1.27 -7.44 23.33
N VAL A 640 0.14 -6.76 23.49
CA VAL A 640 -1.02 -6.91 22.61
C VAL A 640 -0.80 -6.14 21.30
N ARG A 641 -0.97 -6.80 20.16
CA ARG A 641 -0.88 -6.19 18.85
C ARG A 641 -2.20 -5.54 18.46
N VAL A 642 -2.16 -4.23 18.24
CA VAL A 642 -3.28 -3.42 17.78
C VAL A 642 -2.99 -2.95 16.35
N ARG A 643 -3.85 -3.33 15.43
CA ARG A 643 -3.78 -2.90 14.02
C ARG A 643 -4.67 -1.69 13.82
N VAL A 644 -4.10 -0.61 13.30
CA VAL A 644 -4.79 0.63 12.95
C VAL A 644 -4.59 0.89 11.46
N GLY A 645 -5.62 0.64 10.67
CA GLY A 645 -5.50 0.64 9.20
C GLY A 645 -4.46 -0.36 8.72
N THR A 646 -3.39 0.13 8.12
CA THR A 646 -2.24 -0.66 7.63
C THR A 646 -1.10 -0.76 8.65
N SER A 647 -1.13 0.03 9.73
CA SER A 647 -0.08 0.09 10.75
C SER A 647 -0.40 -0.82 11.93
N THR A 648 0.63 -1.31 12.61
CA THR A 648 0.48 -2.15 13.81
C THR A 648 1.32 -1.58 14.95
N ALA A 649 0.73 -1.45 16.13
CA ALA A 649 1.41 -1.13 17.36
C ALA A 649 1.35 -2.31 18.33
N VAL A 650 2.31 -2.36 19.25
CA VAL A 650 2.33 -3.32 20.37
C VAL A 650 2.18 -2.52 21.64
N SER A 651 1.26 -2.94 22.51
CA SER A 651 1.04 -2.29 23.80
C SER A 651 2.24 -2.45 24.74
N ASP A 652 2.56 -1.39 25.47
CA ASP A 652 3.64 -1.37 26.47
C ASP A 652 3.25 -2.05 27.79
N SER A 653 4.10 -1.93 28.83
CA SER A 653 3.85 -2.51 30.16
C SER A 653 2.57 -2.03 30.83
N ASP A 654 2.10 -0.83 30.50
CA ASP A 654 0.87 -0.22 31.03
C ASP A 654 -0.34 -0.48 30.13
N GLY A 655 -0.14 -1.26 29.06
CA GLY A 655 -1.15 -1.54 28.04
C GLY A 655 -1.35 -0.42 27.03
N GLU A 656 -0.53 0.63 27.04
CA GLU A 656 -0.67 1.76 26.13
C GLU A 656 -0.16 1.41 24.74
N PHE A 657 -0.91 1.84 23.73
CA PHE A 657 -0.49 1.76 22.33
C PHE A 657 -0.63 3.11 21.64
N ARG A 658 0.22 3.36 20.66
CA ARG A 658 0.20 4.57 19.83
C ARG A 658 0.54 4.24 18.40
N VAL A 659 -0.22 4.81 17.48
CA VAL A 659 0.06 4.82 16.04
C VAL A 659 -0.03 6.27 15.57
N TRP A 660 0.99 6.75 14.92
CA TRP A 660 1.03 8.07 14.27
C TRP A 660 1.14 7.87 12.74
N ASP A 661 1.12 8.96 12.00
CA ASP A 661 1.21 9.01 10.53
C ASP A 661 -0.03 8.43 9.81
N ILE A 662 -1.20 8.67 10.40
CA ILE A 662 -2.50 8.35 9.83
C ILE A 662 -3.00 9.58 9.06
N VAL A 663 -3.69 9.35 7.95
CA VAL A 663 -4.34 10.44 7.20
C VAL A 663 -5.53 10.97 7.99
N PRO A 664 -5.59 12.26 8.31
CA PRO A 664 -6.71 12.85 9.02
C PRO A 664 -7.98 12.89 8.17
N PHE A 665 -9.15 13.02 8.82
CA PHE A 665 -10.45 13.09 8.18
C PHE A 665 -10.87 11.85 7.39
N GLU A 666 -10.08 10.77 7.41
CA GLU A 666 -10.42 9.50 6.75
C GLU A 666 -10.75 8.44 7.78
N PRO A 667 -11.82 7.65 7.59
CA PRO A 667 -12.16 6.60 8.52
C PRO A 667 -11.10 5.51 8.53
N VAL A 668 -10.65 5.16 9.73
CA VAL A 668 -9.67 4.10 9.95
C VAL A 668 -10.25 3.02 10.86
N THR A 669 -9.98 1.76 10.51
CA THR A 669 -10.39 0.60 11.31
C THR A 669 -9.31 0.25 12.32
N VAL A 670 -9.72 0.04 13.57
CA VAL A 670 -8.86 -0.45 14.66
C VAL A 670 -9.29 -1.86 15.02
N GLN A 671 -8.34 -2.78 15.11
CA GLN A 671 -8.58 -4.20 15.44
C GLN A 671 -7.49 -4.72 16.36
N VAL A 672 -7.86 -5.61 17.28
CA VAL A 672 -6.91 -6.34 18.13
C VAL A 672 -6.59 -7.68 17.49
N ASP A 673 -5.30 -8.01 17.41
CA ASP A 673 -4.87 -9.36 17.05
C ASP A 673 -5.10 -10.30 18.24
N SER A 674 -6.16 -11.09 18.18
CA SER A 674 -6.55 -12.02 19.26
C SER A 674 -5.45 -13.05 19.59
N LEU A 675 -4.59 -13.38 18.61
CA LEU A 675 -3.47 -14.31 18.82
C LEU A 675 -2.33 -13.70 19.67
N SER A 676 -2.33 -12.38 19.85
CA SER A 676 -1.36 -11.70 20.72
C SER A 676 -1.80 -11.62 22.17
N LEU A 677 -3.02 -12.02 22.49
CA LEU A 677 -3.51 -12.09 23.88
C LEU A 677 -2.90 -13.28 24.60
N SER A 678 -2.63 -13.13 25.90
CA SER A 678 -1.95 -14.14 26.72
C SER A 678 -2.78 -15.41 26.98
N SER A 679 -4.07 -15.38 26.68
CA SER A 679 -4.98 -16.52 26.85
C SER A 679 -6.07 -16.50 25.77
N PRO A 680 -6.49 -17.64 25.23
CA PRO A 680 -7.62 -17.73 24.30
C PRO A 680 -8.97 -17.38 24.95
N LEU A 681 -9.05 -17.32 26.27
CA LEU A 681 -10.22 -16.89 27.02
C LEU A 681 -10.29 -15.36 27.16
N LEU A 682 -9.25 -14.62 26.79
CA LEU A 682 -9.27 -13.18 26.73
C LEU A 682 -9.81 -12.74 25.37
N VAL A 683 -10.90 -11.99 25.36
CA VAL A 683 -11.58 -11.59 24.13
C VAL A 683 -11.82 -10.08 24.15
N PRO A 684 -11.47 -9.33 23.08
CA PRO A 684 -11.79 -7.92 23.02
C PRO A 684 -13.30 -7.69 23.07
N ALA A 685 -13.75 -6.66 23.76
CA ALA A 685 -15.17 -6.31 23.87
C ALA A 685 -15.81 -6.03 22.50
N PHE A 686 -15.03 -5.55 21.54
CA PHE A 686 -15.40 -5.37 20.14
C PHE A 686 -14.30 -5.93 19.22
N ALA A 687 -14.67 -6.58 18.12
CA ALA A 687 -13.70 -7.14 17.17
C ALA A 687 -13.09 -6.04 16.29
N SER A 688 -13.87 -5.00 16.00
CA SER A 688 -13.40 -3.85 15.21
C SER A 688 -14.08 -2.56 15.64
N ALA A 689 -13.31 -1.48 15.64
CA ALA A 689 -13.80 -0.11 15.80
C ALA A 689 -13.48 0.68 14.51
N LEU A 690 -14.42 1.53 14.08
CA LEU A 690 -14.21 2.51 13.03
C LEU A 690 -14.23 3.90 13.66
N LEU A 691 -13.21 4.68 13.38
CA LEU A 691 -13.09 6.05 13.86
C LEU A 691 -12.52 6.96 12.76
N GLU A 692 -12.83 8.24 12.85
CA GLU A 692 -12.29 9.27 11.99
C GLU A 692 -11.37 10.17 12.83
N PRO A 693 -10.03 10.12 12.60
CA PRO A 693 -9.11 10.91 13.40
C PRO A 693 -9.03 12.34 12.90
N GLY A 694 -9.09 13.32 13.82
CA GLY A 694 -8.87 14.75 13.52
C GLY A 694 -7.38 15.04 13.25
N PRO A 695 -7.07 16.20 12.63
CA PRO A 695 -5.70 16.55 12.26
C PRO A 695 -4.86 16.96 13.47
N ASN A 696 -3.53 16.73 13.38
CA ASN A 696 -2.53 17.17 14.35
C ASN A 696 -2.77 16.69 15.80
N ARG A 697 -3.51 15.58 15.97
CA ARG A 697 -3.81 15.04 17.29
C ARG A 697 -3.90 13.52 17.29
N PHE A 698 -3.86 12.95 18.49
CA PHE A 698 -4.22 11.55 18.71
C PHE A 698 -5.71 11.43 19.01
N ARG A 699 -6.38 10.53 18.32
CA ARG A 699 -7.73 10.10 18.65
C ARG A 699 -7.64 9.01 19.71
N GLY A 700 -8.23 9.25 20.88
CA GLY A 700 -8.23 8.28 21.99
C GLY A 700 -9.19 7.12 21.72
N LEU A 701 -8.73 5.88 21.92
CA LEU A 701 -9.53 4.66 21.89
C LEU A 701 -9.00 3.66 22.92
N ASN A 702 -9.70 3.51 24.03
CA ASN A 702 -9.41 2.42 24.96
C ASN A 702 -10.07 1.12 24.49
N ILE A 703 -9.38 0.02 24.64
CA ILE A 703 -9.80 -1.29 24.15
C ILE A 703 -9.98 -2.22 25.36
N PRO A 704 -11.23 -2.39 25.83
CA PRO A 704 -11.52 -3.34 26.90
C PRO A 704 -11.36 -4.77 26.38
N VAL A 705 -10.73 -5.61 27.17
CA VAL A 705 -10.60 -7.06 26.97
C VAL A 705 -11.25 -7.74 28.14
N VAL A 706 -12.21 -8.58 27.87
CA VAL A 706 -12.98 -9.29 28.90
C VAL A 706 -12.54 -10.74 29.02
N GLN A 707 -12.67 -11.32 30.18
CA GLN A 707 -12.55 -12.75 30.40
C GLN A 707 -13.81 -13.43 29.85
N ALA A 708 -13.66 -14.20 28.78
CA ALA A 708 -14.75 -14.94 28.19
C ALA A 708 -15.09 -16.18 29.00
N GLY A 709 -16.36 -16.57 28.95
CA GLY A 709 -16.88 -17.77 29.59
C GLY A 709 -17.07 -18.92 28.58
N VAL A 710 -17.54 -20.01 29.18
CA VAL A 710 -17.93 -21.25 28.48
C VAL A 710 -19.40 -21.50 28.73
N VAL A 711 -20.13 -21.93 27.67
CA VAL A 711 -21.51 -22.41 27.81
C VAL A 711 -21.53 -23.86 27.35
N GLU A 712 -21.94 -24.74 28.27
CA GLU A 712 -22.05 -26.15 28.00
C GLU A 712 -23.42 -26.69 28.38
N GLY A 713 -23.90 -27.65 27.65
CA GLY A 713 -25.21 -28.21 27.90
C GLY A 713 -25.54 -29.36 26.98
N ARG A 714 -26.83 -29.71 26.94
CA ARG A 714 -27.35 -30.83 26.15
C ARG A 714 -28.66 -30.49 25.50
N VAL A 715 -28.83 -30.97 24.25
CA VAL A 715 -30.13 -31.00 23.58
C VAL A 715 -30.66 -32.43 23.66
N SER A 716 -31.87 -32.58 24.18
CA SER A 716 -32.51 -33.89 24.34
C SER A 716 -33.96 -33.88 23.86
N ARG A 717 -34.46 -35.06 23.53
CA ARG A 717 -35.86 -35.30 23.31
C ARG A 717 -36.33 -36.52 24.10
N GLU A 718 -37.62 -36.59 24.39
CA GLU A 718 -38.21 -37.75 25.05
C GLU A 718 -38.54 -38.84 24.03
N GLU A 719 -37.99 -40.03 24.21
CA GLU A 719 -38.28 -41.22 23.38
C GLU A 719 -38.58 -42.39 24.33
N GLY A 720 -39.82 -42.89 24.29
CA GLY A 720 -40.22 -44.04 25.10
C GLY A 720 -40.06 -43.83 26.61
N GLY A 721 -40.30 -42.62 27.11
CA GLY A 721 -40.14 -42.28 28.53
C GLY A 721 -38.68 -42.09 29.01
N ARG A 722 -37.73 -42.04 28.06
CA ARG A 722 -36.30 -41.74 28.33
C ARG A 722 -35.87 -40.51 27.60
N ARG A 723 -35.00 -39.68 28.20
CA ARG A 723 -34.35 -38.55 27.55
C ARG A 723 -33.15 -39.03 26.76
N VAL A 724 -33.22 -38.85 25.44
CA VAL A 724 -32.16 -39.21 24.52
C VAL A 724 -31.57 -37.93 23.95
N GLY A 725 -30.22 -37.83 23.89
CA GLY A 725 -29.54 -36.71 23.29
C GLY A 725 -29.70 -36.67 21.80
N VAL A 726 -29.79 -35.46 21.21
CA VAL A 726 -30.00 -35.27 19.77
C VAL A 726 -28.76 -34.66 19.14
N ALA A 727 -28.13 -35.40 18.23
CA ALA A 727 -26.91 -35.00 17.52
C ALA A 727 -27.18 -34.02 16.38
N GLY A 728 -26.22 -33.19 16.01
CA GLY A 728 -26.27 -32.34 14.81
C GLY A 728 -27.27 -31.19 14.88
N VAL A 729 -27.82 -30.89 16.06
CA VAL A 729 -28.73 -29.76 16.25
C VAL A 729 -27.96 -28.46 16.24
N THR A 730 -28.24 -27.58 15.29
CA THR A 730 -27.64 -26.25 15.22
C THR A 730 -28.32 -25.31 16.22
N LEU A 731 -27.54 -24.72 17.07
CA LEU A 731 -27.92 -23.74 18.07
C LEU A 731 -27.41 -22.35 17.70
N GLN A 732 -28.15 -21.33 18.16
CA GLN A 732 -27.77 -19.91 17.97
C GLN A 732 -27.80 -19.22 19.33
N LEU A 733 -26.68 -18.57 19.68
CA LEU A 733 -26.56 -17.74 20.87
C LEU A 733 -26.52 -16.27 20.43
N SER A 734 -27.58 -15.53 20.74
CA SER A 734 -27.79 -14.14 20.30
C SER A 734 -27.69 -13.19 21.49
N ASP A 735 -26.83 -12.15 21.38
CA ASP A 735 -26.72 -11.10 22.39
C ASP A 735 -27.99 -10.23 22.39
N ARG A 736 -28.64 -10.11 23.53
CA ARG A 736 -29.89 -9.36 23.71
C ARG A 736 -29.68 -7.85 23.63
N ARG A 737 -28.52 -7.37 24.04
CA ARG A 737 -28.17 -5.93 24.00
C ARG A 737 -27.69 -5.49 22.62
N ARG A 738 -27.09 -6.39 21.83
CA ARG A 738 -26.53 -6.12 20.52
C ARG A 738 -27.24 -6.96 19.44
N ARG A 739 -28.53 -6.74 19.23
CA ARG A 739 -29.37 -7.50 18.25
C ARG A 739 -28.83 -7.49 16.80
N ALA A 740 -27.95 -6.54 16.46
CA ALA A 740 -27.29 -6.48 15.17
C ALA A 740 -25.98 -7.29 15.10
N ALA A 741 -25.48 -7.82 16.23
CA ALA A 741 -24.31 -8.67 16.25
C ALA A 741 -24.62 -10.04 15.65
N THR A 742 -23.64 -10.62 14.96
CA THR A 742 -23.77 -11.97 14.40
C THR A 742 -23.93 -12.98 15.53
N ALA A 743 -25.03 -13.72 15.56
CA ALA A 743 -25.25 -14.79 16.52
C ALA A 743 -24.14 -15.85 16.40
N LEU A 744 -23.66 -16.34 17.54
CA LEU A 744 -22.77 -17.49 17.58
C LEU A 744 -23.54 -18.75 17.21
N ARG A 745 -23.10 -19.48 16.18
CA ARG A 745 -23.72 -20.74 15.74
C ARG A 745 -22.79 -21.91 16.03
N PHE A 746 -23.35 -22.97 16.58
CA PHE A 746 -22.64 -24.19 16.90
C PHE A 746 -23.60 -25.38 16.84
N THR A 747 -23.05 -26.60 16.82
CA THR A 747 -23.84 -27.83 16.69
C THR A 747 -23.58 -28.77 17.86
N THR A 748 -24.59 -29.60 18.19
CA THR A 748 -24.47 -30.65 19.20
C THR A 748 -23.62 -31.82 18.70
N PHE A 749 -22.88 -32.45 19.60
CA PHE A 749 -22.16 -33.70 19.39
C PHE A 749 -23.07 -34.91 19.27
N SER A 750 -22.48 -36.10 19.06
CA SER A 750 -23.23 -37.36 18.85
C SER A 750 -24.12 -37.76 20.03
N ASP A 751 -23.82 -37.31 21.20
CA ASP A 751 -24.59 -37.57 22.43
C ASP A 751 -25.61 -36.47 22.79
N GLY A 752 -25.73 -35.45 21.91
CA GLY A 752 -26.57 -34.27 22.12
C GLY A 752 -25.91 -33.18 22.98
N ALA A 753 -24.69 -33.38 23.47
CA ALA A 753 -24.00 -32.37 24.22
C ALA A 753 -23.52 -31.23 23.31
N PHE A 754 -23.39 -30.03 23.86
CA PHE A 754 -22.76 -28.89 23.19
C PHE A 754 -21.84 -28.14 24.14
N TYR A 755 -20.88 -27.47 23.51
CA TYR A 755 -19.84 -26.74 24.21
C TYR A 755 -19.41 -25.53 23.38
N VAL A 756 -19.42 -24.33 23.96
CA VAL A 756 -19.06 -23.08 23.29
C VAL A 756 -18.09 -22.29 24.15
N LEU A 757 -16.92 -22.05 23.61
CA LEU A 757 -15.87 -21.23 24.22
C LEU A 757 -15.95 -19.80 23.73
N GLY A 758 -15.38 -18.88 24.50
CA GLY A 758 -15.16 -17.51 24.07
C GLY A 758 -16.43 -16.64 24.12
N VAL A 759 -17.42 -17.06 24.90
CA VAL A 759 -18.65 -16.27 25.08
C VAL A 759 -18.37 -15.12 26.03
N LYS A 760 -18.59 -13.89 25.59
CA LYS A 760 -18.38 -12.68 26.40
C LYS A 760 -19.39 -12.61 27.54
N PRO A 761 -19.07 -11.95 28.67
CA PRO A 761 -20.07 -11.65 29.69
C PRO A 761 -21.26 -10.88 29.07
N GLY A 762 -22.47 -11.24 29.47
CA GLY A 762 -23.69 -10.63 28.93
C GLY A 762 -24.95 -11.48 29.03
N ASP A 763 -26.06 -10.95 28.53
CA ASP A 763 -27.35 -11.61 28.46
C ASP A 763 -27.66 -12.11 27.08
N TYR A 764 -27.93 -13.39 26.94
CA TYR A 764 -28.12 -14.06 25.64
C TYR A 764 -29.46 -14.79 25.57
N ASP A 765 -30.00 -14.88 24.36
CA ASP A 765 -31.05 -15.82 23.99
C ASP A 765 -30.42 -17.00 23.24
N LEU A 766 -30.51 -18.19 23.81
CA LEU A 766 -30.08 -19.44 23.18
C LEU A 766 -31.28 -20.09 22.50
N THR A 767 -31.23 -20.29 21.20
CA THR A 767 -32.30 -20.82 20.37
C THR A 767 -31.80 -21.94 19.49
N VAL A 768 -32.69 -22.84 19.10
CA VAL A 768 -32.45 -23.83 18.06
C VAL A 768 -32.76 -23.22 16.71
N ASP A 769 -31.94 -23.51 15.70
CA ASP A 769 -32.13 -22.99 14.34
C ASP A 769 -33.48 -23.47 13.80
N ALA A 770 -34.23 -22.54 13.19
CA ALA A 770 -35.61 -22.81 12.72
C ALA A 770 -35.66 -23.92 11.68
N ALA A 771 -34.66 -23.96 10.76
CA ALA A 771 -34.61 -25.01 9.72
C ALA A 771 -34.37 -26.39 10.33
N VAL A 772 -33.65 -26.49 11.44
CA VAL A 772 -33.43 -27.74 12.16
C VAL A 772 -34.70 -28.18 12.88
N LEU A 773 -35.42 -27.23 13.52
CA LEU A 773 -36.71 -27.51 14.13
C LEU A 773 -37.75 -28.02 13.12
N ASP A 774 -37.78 -27.41 11.93
CA ASP A 774 -38.68 -27.85 10.84
C ASP A 774 -38.29 -29.24 10.34
N ALA A 775 -36.99 -29.52 10.15
CA ALA A 775 -36.52 -30.84 9.71
C ALA A 775 -36.80 -31.95 10.74
N LEU A 776 -36.74 -31.63 12.01
CA LEU A 776 -37.00 -32.57 13.10
C LEU A 776 -38.49 -32.64 13.50
N GLN A 777 -39.38 -31.85 12.86
CA GLN A 777 -40.79 -31.70 13.24
C GLN A 777 -40.94 -31.42 14.74
N ALA A 778 -40.09 -30.57 15.29
CA ALA A 778 -40.01 -30.28 16.71
C ALA A 778 -40.18 -28.79 17.00
N THR A 779 -40.42 -28.50 18.26
CA THR A 779 -40.42 -27.15 18.86
C THR A 779 -39.50 -27.12 20.05
N ALA A 780 -38.84 -25.96 20.26
CA ALA A 780 -38.05 -25.69 21.44
C ALA A 780 -38.29 -24.26 21.91
N ALA A 781 -38.38 -24.07 23.22
CA ALA A 781 -38.50 -22.73 23.80
C ALA A 781 -37.12 -22.03 23.83
N PRO A 782 -37.04 -20.72 23.51
CA PRO A 782 -35.83 -19.96 23.70
C PRO A 782 -35.39 -19.96 25.18
N LEU A 783 -34.12 -20.22 25.44
CA LEU A 783 -33.59 -20.24 26.79
C LEU A 783 -32.76 -18.95 27.04
N ARG A 784 -33.00 -18.27 28.14
CA ARG A 784 -32.20 -17.12 28.57
C ARG A 784 -30.97 -17.58 29.31
N VAL A 785 -29.81 -17.09 28.87
CA VAL A 785 -28.52 -17.41 29.45
C VAL A 785 -27.82 -16.11 29.81
N THR A 786 -27.42 -15.97 31.09
CA THR A 786 -26.67 -14.82 31.60
C THR A 786 -25.29 -15.29 32.05
N LEU A 787 -24.25 -14.70 31.48
CA LEU A 787 -22.86 -14.87 31.90
C LEU A 787 -22.43 -13.60 32.67
N ALA A 788 -22.20 -13.76 33.98
CA ALA A 788 -21.69 -12.67 34.80
C ALA A 788 -20.19 -12.45 34.53
N PRO A 789 -19.67 -11.21 34.53
CA PRO A 789 -18.24 -10.95 34.45
C PRO A 789 -17.54 -11.49 35.72
N THR A 790 -16.41 -12.17 35.53
CA THR A 790 -15.59 -12.67 36.69
C THR A 790 -14.13 -12.69 36.29
N ARG A 791 -13.24 -12.60 37.28
CA ARG A 791 -11.78 -12.60 37.08
C ARG A 791 -11.23 -13.91 36.51
N ASN A 792 -11.90 -15.03 36.72
CA ASN A 792 -11.41 -16.37 36.34
C ASN A 792 -12.19 -17.02 35.21
N GLY A 793 -13.11 -16.30 34.56
CA GLY A 793 -14.04 -16.85 33.57
C GLY A 793 -15.15 -17.68 34.20
N VAL A 794 -16.37 -17.60 33.68
CA VAL A 794 -17.50 -18.40 34.16
C VAL A 794 -17.80 -19.49 33.15
N GLY A 795 -17.84 -20.74 33.62
CA GLY A 795 -18.53 -21.82 32.94
C GLY A 795 -20.00 -21.83 33.33
N LEU A 796 -20.91 -21.69 32.40
CA LEU A 796 -22.31 -22.05 32.61
C LEU A 796 -22.50 -23.48 32.14
N SER A 797 -22.58 -24.41 33.09
CA SER A 797 -22.79 -25.84 32.84
C SER A 797 -24.25 -26.26 33.10
N GLY A 798 -24.64 -27.37 32.51
CA GLY A 798 -25.96 -27.96 32.73
C GLY A 798 -27.13 -27.26 32.03
N VAL A 799 -26.84 -26.56 30.92
CA VAL A 799 -27.88 -25.96 30.09
C VAL A 799 -28.64 -27.05 29.33
N GLU A 800 -29.91 -27.26 29.64
CA GLU A 800 -30.73 -28.26 28.94
C GLU A 800 -31.73 -27.61 27.99
N ILE A 801 -31.81 -28.12 26.78
CA ILE A 801 -32.80 -27.76 25.76
C ILE A 801 -33.60 -29.02 25.42
N GLU A 802 -34.92 -28.99 25.63
CA GLU A 802 -35.82 -30.07 25.34
C GLU A 802 -36.50 -29.81 23.99
N LEU A 803 -36.35 -30.75 23.04
CA LEU A 803 -37.08 -30.76 21.79
C LEU A 803 -38.42 -31.49 21.98
N ARG A 804 -39.52 -30.81 21.76
CA ARG A 804 -40.87 -31.38 21.82
C ARG A 804 -41.45 -31.60 20.44
N PRO A 805 -42.16 -32.69 20.20
CA PRO A 805 -42.87 -32.90 18.93
C PRO A 805 -43.78 -31.70 18.62
N ARG A 806 -43.84 -31.34 17.36
CA ARG A 806 -44.79 -30.32 16.91
C ARG A 806 -46.22 -30.90 17.04
N PRO A 807 -47.18 -30.20 17.64
CA PRO A 807 -48.56 -30.69 17.81
C PRO A 807 -49.28 -30.91 16.47
#